data_518e1934cabab5ea68eb9f3303ef2222
#
_entry.id   518e1934cabab5ea68eb9f3303ef2222
#
_cell.length_a   1.000
_cell.length_b   1.000
_cell.length_c   1.000
_cell.angle_alpha   90.00
_cell.angle_beta   90.00
_cell.angle_gamma   90.00
#
_symmetry.space_group_name_H-M   'P 1'
#
loop_
_entity.id
_entity.type
_entity.pdbx_description
1 polymer ?
#
loop_
_entity_poly.entity_id
_entity_poly.type
_entity_poly.pdbx_seq_one_letter_code
_entity_poly.pdbx_strand_id
1 'polypeptide(L)'
;MRPEILAPVGSMEALNAALAAGCDAVYFGLPSFGARAFANNFDLETTKEVIERCHLCGVKVYITMNTILYEDEMEDAYNMAKMVHLFGVDALIIQDLGFIHLLHHRLPNLVLHASTQLSISNPYQIEQLKKLGVKRVVLARECTKEEVQACVNTGIEVEVFVHGALCICYSGQCYFSSVHYGRSGNRGMCAQPCRMKYSLYEDGNKVDTHGDYVLSPKDLSLIDEVNTLADMGVCSLKIEGRMKSAPYVYESVSQVKKVLENMERSHLDEQNLRVTFNREYTVGHMYGASGKELMNSKTCNHQGIEIGRVVKVNKNKICIQLSQDLHQNDGIRFERENLGCHVNFMYDKKQKLISFMPKNNTVLIEGPVGVHVGSIVRKTMDSELNKTIEGKIRTSNRQSIVNAVVSCSAVGKPMVMEVYNDSTKISVSTEIDSVHALKRATDEETLNKQFSKTKDSWASFGRIEYHLGKDIYFPISVMNQLRRDALEKMKKACLKQEMLVENEYHYVPQKSKTSFDLFEINAMNQKVDDSSSYVSEMLNNENVINKSNITGVDGFVNAHLGKGKIVDSLNISNSYGVAAILEMGYESCVLSDECDKYQVEEIMKAFLNRYHFDAPVYKTLYQKRRLMTMKHCPVNTALKDGKRVGCGLCHSHRYELEGLDGKRVFLLGDKDCHMRLYDVNIMDEIENRKEYESYGIKHFRFVFTDENQEEVKTAFKAYNR
;
A
#
# COMPACT_ATOMS: atom_id res chain seq x y z
N MET A 1 -12.09 -15.78 13.03
CA MET A 1 -12.66 -14.39 13.08
C MET A 1 -12.75 -13.90 11.64
N ARG A 2 -13.86 -13.24 11.24
CA ARG A 2 -13.95 -12.67 9.88
C ARG A 2 -12.91 -11.54 9.72
N PRO A 3 -12.04 -11.58 8.71
CA PRO A 3 -11.11 -10.49 8.47
C PRO A 3 -11.84 -9.22 8.02
N GLU A 4 -11.27 -8.05 8.32
CA GLU A 4 -11.78 -6.77 7.80
C GLU A 4 -11.40 -6.59 6.32
N ILE A 5 -12.27 -5.95 5.54
CA ILE A 5 -12.01 -5.51 4.18
C ILE A 5 -11.49 -4.08 4.23
N LEU A 6 -10.21 -3.90 3.92
CA LEU A 6 -9.55 -2.60 3.97
C LEU A 6 -9.49 -1.97 2.57
N ALA A 7 -10.31 -0.95 2.36
CA ALA A 7 -10.49 -0.28 1.07
C ALA A 7 -9.55 0.92 0.87
N PRO A 8 -8.99 1.11 -0.34
CA PRO A 8 -8.20 2.29 -0.67
C PRO A 8 -9.10 3.49 -0.96
N VAL A 9 -8.78 4.65 -0.38
CA VAL A 9 -9.54 5.88 -0.62
C VAL A 9 -8.55 7.01 -0.98
N GLY A 10 -8.77 7.64 -2.12
CA GLY A 10 -7.98 8.77 -2.61
C GLY A 10 -8.82 9.97 -3.01
N SER A 11 -10.17 9.88 -2.87
CA SER A 11 -11.11 10.97 -3.11
C SER A 11 -12.43 10.68 -2.40
N MET A 12 -13.30 11.69 -2.30
CA MET A 12 -14.65 11.54 -1.72
C MET A 12 -15.53 10.58 -2.53
N GLU A 13 -15.36 10.51 -3.84
CA GLU A 13 -16.07 9.56 -4.71
C GLU A 13 -15.62 8.12 -4.39
N ALA A 14 -14.30 7.90 -4.20
CA ALA A 14 -13.76 6.60 -3.80
C ALA A 14 -14.23 6.19 -2.40
N LEU A 15 -14.32 7.14 -1.45
CA LEU A 15 -14.89 6.91 -0.13
C LEU A 15 -16.35 6.46 -0.21
N ASN A 16 -17.18 7.19 -0.99
CA ASN A 16 -18.57 6.84 -1.19
C ASN A 16 -18.73 5.44 -1.80
N ALA A 17 -17.87 5.09 -2.75
CA ALA A 17 -17.82 3.77 -3.36
C ALA A 17 -17.45 2.67 -2.37
N ALA A 18 -16.42 2.89 -1.55
CA ALA A 18 -15.98 1.93 -0.52
C ALA A 18 -17.08 1.69 0.52
N LEU A 19 -17.70 2.75 1.02
CA LEU A 19 -18.81 2.66 1.97
C LEU A 19 -20.02 1.94 1.36
N ALA A 20 -20.40 2.27 0.14
CA ALA A 20 -21.51 1.63 -0.56
C ALA A 20 -21.27 0.16 -0.85
N ALA A 21 -20.02 -0.23 -1.13
CA ALA A 21 -19.62 -1.62 -1.36
C ALA A 21 -19.55 -2.44 -0.06
N GLY A 22 -19.48 -1.78 1.11
CA GLY A 22 -19.51 -2.43 2.42
C GLY A 22 -18.14 -2.80 2.97
N CYS A 23 -17.12 -1.95 2.81
CA CYS A 23 -15.83 -2.12 3.48
C CYS A 23 -15.95 -2.04 5.00
N ASP A 24 -15.00 -2.65 5.72
CA ASP A 24 -14.92 -2.61 7.19
C ASP A 24 -13.94 -1.53 7.69
N ALA A 25 -12.97 -1.19 6.84
CA ALA A 25 -12.01 -0.12 7.09
C ALA A 25 -11.62 0.59 5.78
N VAL A 26 -11.13 1.82 5.90
CA VAL A 26 -10.57 2.59 4.79
C VAL A 26 -9.17 3.07 5.13
N TYR A 27 -8.31 3.23 4.09
CA TYR A 27 -7.01 3.86 4.29
C TYR A 27 -6.72 4.90 3.22
N PHE A 28 -6.09 5.99 3.63
CA PHE A 28 -5.67 7.08 2.76
C PHE A 28 -4.41 7.78 3.29
N GLY A 29 -3.86 8.70 2.51
CA GLY A 29 -2.71 9.51 2.89
C GLY A 29 -3.09 10.96 3.07
N LEU A 30 -2.27 11.67 3.83
CA LEU A 30 -2.27 13.12 3.94
C LEU A 30 -1.44 13.74 2.79
N PRO A 31 -1.49 15.06 2.58
CA PRO A 31 -0.67 15.73 1.56
C PRO A 31 0.84 15.52 1.76
N SER A 32 1.27 15.36 3.02
CA SER A 32 2.67 15.10 3.39
C SER A 32 2.84 13.68 3.96
N PHE A 33 4.08 13.15 3.91
CA PHE A 33 4.51 11.90 4.54
C PHE A 33 3.85 10.62 4.03
N GLY A 34 3.17 10.65 2.89
CA GLY A 34 2.50 9.49 2.30
C GLY A 34 3.19 8.96 1.04
N ALA A 35 3.26 7.62 0.86
CA ALA A 35 3.90 6.96 -0.28
C ALA A 35 3.19 7.16 -1.64
N ARG A 36 2.22 8.03 -1.74
CA ARG A 36 1.50 8.43 -2.97
C ARG A 36 1.34 9.94 -3.02
N ALA A 37 2.45 10.66 -3.16
CA ALA A 37 2.47 12.13 -3.19
C ALA A 37 1.58 12.73 -4.31
N PHE A 38 1.39 11.98 -5.41
CA PHE A 38 0.56 12.41 -6.56
C PHE A 38 -0.91 11.98 -6.46
N ALA A 39 -1.35 11.35 -5.37
CA ALA A 39 -2.78 11.09 -5.14
C ALA A 39 -3.48 12.37 -4.69
N ASN A 40 -4.79 12.47 -4.96
CA ASN A 40 -5.63 13.49 -4.34
C ASN A 40 -5.79 13.14 -2.87
N ASN A 41 -4.83 13.55 -2.04
CA ASN A 41 -4.89 13.31 -0.60
C ASN A 41 -5.84 14.32 0.06
N PHE A 42 -6.47 13.93 1.17
CA PHE A 42 -7.33 14.82 1.93
C PHE A 42 -6.49 15.80 2.75
N ASP A 43 -6.90 17.07 2.79
CA ASP A 43 -6.40 18.03 3.76
C ASP A 43 -6.88 17.68 5.19
N LEU A 44 -6.43 18.41 6.19
CA LEU A 44 -6.74 18.10 7.58
C LEU A 44 -8.21 18.28 7.94
N GLU A 45 -8.88 19.27 7.36
CA GLU A 45 -10.30 19.54 7.60
C GLU A 45 -11.16 18.40 7.02
N THR A 46 -10.94 18.07 5.77
CA THR A 46 -11.60 16.93 5.09
C THR A 46 -11.27 15.61 5.79
N THR A 47 -10.04 15.43 6.27
CA THR A 47 -9.64 14.23 7.01
C THR A 47 -10.50 14.02 8.25
N LYS A 48 -10.74 15.08 9.03
CA LYS A 48 -11.63 15.01 10.21
C LYS A 48 -13.04 14.61 9.82
N GLU A 49 -13.61 15.23 8.77
CA GLU A 49 -14.95 14.88 8.26
C GLU A 49 -15.03 13.41 7.81
N VAL A 50 -13.98 12.91 7.12
CA VAL A 50 -13.91 11.52 6.68
C VAL A 50 -13.88 10.55 7.86
N ILE A 51 -13.07 10.84 8.90
CA ILE A 51 -13.00 10.02 10.12
C ILE A 51 -14.37 9.96 10.79
N GLU A 52 -14.98 11.12 11.07
CA GLU A 52 -16.32 11.19 11.69
C GLU A 52 -17.36 10.40 10.89
N ARG A 53 -17.39 10.59 9.59
CA ARG A 53 -18.33 9.91 8.70
C ARG A 53 -18.13 8.39 8.68
N CYS A 54 -16.88 7.92 8.61
CA CYS A 54 -16.56 6.50 8.65
C CYS A 54 -16.99 5.87 9.98
N HIS A 55 -16.65 6.49 11.10
CA HIS A 55 -17.02 6.01 12.42
C HIS A 55 -18.52 5.92 12.60
N LEU A 56 -19.27 6.94 12.11
CA LEU A 56 -20.74 6.90 12.10
C LEU A 56 -21.33 5.80 11.22
N CYS A 57 -20.56 5.23 10.31
CA CYS A 57 -20.94 4.07 9.50
C CYS A 57 -20.38 2.75 10.06
N GLY A 58 -19.72 2.76 11.21
CA GLY A 58 -19.03 1.61 11.78
C GLY A 58 -17.82 1.15 10.96
N VAL A 59 -17.12 2.09 10.31
CA VAL A 59 -15.95 1.84 9.46
C VAL A 59 -14.73 2.46 10.11
N LYS A 60 -13.64 1.69 10.23
CA LYS A 60 -12.36 2.17 10.75
C LYS A 60 -11.61 2.99 9.72
N VAL A 61 -10.73 3.87 10.21
CA VAL A 61 -9.90 4.75 9.39
C VAL A 61 -8.43 4.58 9.73
N TYR A 62 -7.62 4.26 8.73
CA TYR A 62 -6.17 4.17 8.85
C TYR A 62 -5.50 5.22 7.98
N ILE A 63 -4.62 6.03 8.56
CA ILE A 63 -3.89 7.06 7.82
C ILE A 63 -2.48 6.57 7.54
N THR A 64 -2.03 6.74 6.28
CA THR A 64 -0.68 6.36 5.88
C THR A 64 0.28 7.53 6.05
N MET A 65 1.29 7.35 6.91
CA MET A 65 2.49 8.18 7.03
C MET A 65 3.70 7.27 6.74
N ASN A 66 3.71 6.71 5.55
CA ASN A 66 4.54 5.56 5.18
C ASN A 66 5.64 5.91 4.16
N THR A 67 6.30 7.04 4.39
CA THR A 67 7.56 7.42 3.76
C THR A 67 8.68 7.33 4.79
N ILE A 68 9.94 7.27 4.34
CA ILE A 68 11.07 7.59 5.20
C ILE A 68 11.05 9.08 5.54
N LEU A 69 11.49 9.43 6.74
CA LEU A 69 11.55 10.80 7.23
C LEU A 69 12.99 11.21 7.50
N TYR A 70 13.35 12.41 7.08
CA TYR A 70 14.63 13.02 7.47
C TYR A 70 14.53 13.68 8.84
N GLU A 71 15.67 13.99 9.45
CA GLU A 71 15.72 14.52 10.81
C GLU A 71 14.89 15.80 10.98
N ASP A 72 14.99 16.71 10.01
CA ASP A 72 14.30 18.02 9.99
C ASP A 72 12.77 17.89 9.78
N GLU A 73 12.29 16.75 9.32
CA GLU A 73 10.85 16.47 9.13
C GLU A 73 10.17 15.84 10.36
N MET A 74 10.95 15.34 11.32
CA MET A 74 10.42 14.51 12.42
C MET A 74 9.42 15.26 13.32
N GLU A 75 9.65 16.53 13.61
CA GLU A 75 8.75 17.33 14.45
C GLU A 75 7.42 17.62 13.73
N ASP A 76 7.47 17.95 12.43
CA ASP A 76 6.26 18.20 11.63
C ASP A 76 5.45 16.92 11.48
N ALA A 77 6.10 15.77 11.25
CA ALA A 77 5.45 14.47 11.19
C ALA A 77 4.79 14.10 12.54
N TYR A 78 5.48 14.38 13.65
CA TYR A 78 4.95 14.15 14.99
C TYR A 78 3.69 15.00 15.25
N ASN A 79 3.75 16.30 14.95
CA ASN A 79 2.62 17.22 15.12
C ASN A 79 1.42 16.79 14.26
N MET A 80 1.68 16.31 13.03
CA MET A 80 0.65 15.75 12.15
C MET A 80 0.02 14.48 12.73
N ALA A 81 0.83 13.55 13.24
CA ALA A 81 0.35 12.33 13.88
C ALA A 81 -0.50 12.63 15.13
N LYS A 82 -0.05 13.57 15.95
CA LYS A 82 -0.79 14.06 17.12
C LYS A 82 -2.15 14.65 16.73
N MET A 83 -2.20 15.44 15.65
CA MET A 83 -3.43 16.05 15.18
C MET A 83 -4.44 15.02 14.69
N VAL A 84 -4.02 14.05 13.87
CA VAL A 84 -4.95 13.02 13.40
C VAL A 84 -5.35 12.04 14.50
N HIS A 85 -4.50 11.83 15.51
CA HIS A 85 -4.88 11.10 16.73
C HIS A 85 -6.01 11.81 17.48
N LEU A 86 -5.92 13.14 17.64
CA LEU A 86 -6.99 13.96 18.21
C LEU A 86 -8.29 13.95 17.38
N PHE A 87 -8.20 13.71 16.08
CA PHE A 87 -9.40 13.51 15.23
C PHE A 87 -10.03 12.12 15.41
N GLY A 88 -9.36 11.20 16.12
CA GLY A 88 -9.84 9.86 16.42
C GLY A 88 -9.46 8.81 15.37
N VAL A 89 -8.33 8.96 14.66
CA VAL A 89 -7.85 7.92 13.75
C VAL A 89 -7.65 6.58 14.48
N ASP A 90 -8.07 5.48 13.87
CA ASP A 90 -7.96 4.15 14.49
C ASP A 90 -6.52 3.61 14.48
N ALA A 91 -5.71 3.95 13.47
CA ALA A 91 -4.28 3.62 13.45
C ALA A 91 -3.51 4.44 12.40
N LEU A 92 -2.19 4.54 12.59
CA LEU A 92 -1.26 5.01 11.56
C LEU A 92 -0.50 3.84 10.92
N ILE A 93 -0.38 3.86 9.58
CA ILE A 93 0.42 2.90 8.82
C ILE A 93 1.76 3.57 8.49
N ILE A 94 2.86 3.09 9.08
CA ILE A 94 4.16 3.76 9.10
C ILE A 94 5.26 2.86 8.54
N GLN A 95 6.19 3.45 7.78
CA GLN A 95 7.40 2.79 7.30
C GLN A 95 8.61 3.13 8.17
N ASP A 96 8.77 4.38 8.58
CA ASP A 96 9.97 4.87 9.26
C ASP A 96 10.07 4.32 10.67
N LEU A 97 11.15 3.57 10.96
CA LEU A 97 11.36 2.94 12.27
C LEU A 97 11.58 3.98 13.38
N GLY A 98 12.26 5.08 13.07
CA GLY A 98 12.46 6.17 14.02
C GLY A 98 11.15 6.86 14.37
N PHE A 99 10.26 7.01 13.40
CA PHE A 99 8.95 7.57 13.64
C PHE A 99 8.05 6.62 14.46
N ILE A 100 8.09 5.31 14.17
CA ILE A 100 7.42 4.30 15.01
C ILE A 100 7.92 4.41 16.47
N HIS A 101 9.25 4.45 16.66
CA HIS A 101 9.87 4.56 17.97
C HIS A 101 9.46 5.85 18.69
N LEU A 102 9.53 7.00 18.03
CA LEU A 102 9.11 8.28 18.59
C LEU A 102 7.65 8.28 19.06
N LEU A 103 6.75 7.78 18.21
CA LEU A 103 5.32 7.71 18.50
C LEU A 103 5.01 6.72 19.61
N HIS A 104 5.67 5.56 19.64
CA HIS A 104 5.51 4.58 20.73
C HIS A 104 5.81 5.17 22.09
N HIS A 105 6.89 5.97 22.20
CA HIS A 105 7.27 6.59 23.46
C HIS A 105 6.43 7.81 23.82
N ARG A 106 6.04 8.64 22.85
CA ARG A 106 5.35 9.91 23.09
C ARG A 106 3.83 9.83 23.06
N LEU A 107 3.25 8.97 22.21
CA LEU A 107 1.80 8.80 22.05
C LEU A 107 1.40 7.33 22.25
N PRO A 108 1.48 6.81 23.48
CA PRO A 108 1.35 5.37 23.75
C PRO A 108 -0.03 4.79 23.42
N ASN A 109 -1.07 5.64 23.34
CA ASN A 109 -2.43 5.21 22.98
C ASN A 109 -2.66 5.20 21.45
N LEU A 110 -1.74 5.77 20.64
CA LEU A 110 -1.85 5.73 19.19
C LEU A 110 -1.49 4.35 18.66
N VAL A 111 -2.40 3.72 17.95
CA VAL A 111 -2.16 2.39 17.36
C VAL A 111 -1.27 2.50 16.14
N LEU A 112 -0.21 1.68 16.09
CA LEU A 112 0.80 1.69 15.03
C LEU A 112 0.73 0.40 14.22
N HIS A 113 0.59 0.54 12.90
CA HIS A 113 0.66 -0.55 11.93
C HIS A 113 1.94 -0.41 11.11
N ALA A 114 2.73 -1.48 11.03
CA ALA A 114 3.92 -1.51 10.18
C ALA A 114 3.53 -1.62 8.70
N SER A 115 4.01 -0.67 7.90
CA SER A 115 3.76 -0.65 6.45
C SER A 115 4.43 -1.83 5.73
N THR A 116 3.85 -2.28 4.61
CA THR A 116 4.50 -3.22 3.69
C THR A 116 5.88 -2.75 3.19
N GLN A 117 6.16 -1.45 3.27
CA GLN A 117 7.46 -0.87 2.92
C GLN A 117 8.58 -1.19 3.92
N LEU A 118 8.27 -1.83 5.05
CA LEU A 118 9.26 -2.47 5.94
C LEU A 118 9.66 -3.88 5.47
N SER A 119 9.05 -4.39 4.40
CA SER A 119 9.38 -5.69 3.78
C SER A 119 9.27 -6.89 4.74
N ILE A 120 8.27 -6.88 5.63
CA ILE A 120 8.09 -7.90 6.66
C ILE A 120 7.65 -9.22 6.00
N SER A 121 8.41 -10.29 6.23
CA SER A 121 8.19 -11.60 5.61
C SER A 121 8.35 -12.79 6.56
N ASN A 122 8.77 -12.59 7.80
CA ASN A 122 9.03 -13.68 8.71
C ASN A 122 8.78 -13.32 10.20
N PRO A 123 8.62 -14.33 11.07
CA PRO A 123 8.36 -14.14 12.49
C PRO A 123 9.42 -13.35 13.26
N TYR A 124 10.70 -13.48 12.87
CA TYR A 124 11.78 -12.78 13.57
C TYR A 124 11.65 -11.26 13.45
N GLN A 125 11.33 -10.74 12.24
CA GLN A 125 11.08 -9.32 12.02
C GLN A 125 9.90 -8.82 12.86
N ILE A 126 8.84 -9.63 12.97
CA ILE A 126 7.65 -9.30 13.77
C ILE A 126 8.02 -9.15 15.24
N GLU A 127 8.82 -10.07 15.79
CA GLU A 127 9.25 -9.99 17.19
C GLU A 127 10.09 -8.72 17.47
N GLN A 128 10.85 -8.22 16.50
CA GLN A 128 11.55 -6.94 16.66
C GLN A 128 10.55 -5.76 16.68
N LEU A 129 9.57 -5.75 15.79
CA LEU A 129 8.57 -4.66 15.72
C LEU A 129 7.63 -4.63 16.93
N LYS A 130 7.35 -5.78 17.54
CA LYS A 130 6.58 -5.83 18.81
C LYS A 130 7.26 -5.03 19.92
N LYS A 131 8.59 -4.98 19.97
CA LYS A 131 9.33 -4.17 20.96
C LYS A 131 9.07 -2.67 20.79
N LEU A 132 8.77 -2.23 19.58
CA LEU A 132 8.40 -0.86 19.26
C LEU A 132 6.88 -0.59 19.34
N GLY A 133 6.11 -1.48 19.98
CA GLY A 133 4.68 -1.28 20.21
C GLY A 133 3.79 -1.47 18.99
N VAL A 134 4.32 -1.98 17.86
CA VAL A 134 3.51 -2.26 16.66
C VAL A 134 2.44 -3.30 16.96
N LYS A 135 1.19 -3.03 16.56
CA LYS A 135 0.04 -3.91 16.78
C LYS A 135 -0.31 -4.75 15.56
N ARG A 136 -0.06 -4.25 14.35
CA ARG A 136 -0.35 -4.94 13.08
C ARG A 136 0.82 -4.80 12.13
N VAL A 137 1.06 -5.84 11.34
CA VAL A 137 2.03 -5.82 10.25
C VAL A 137 1.36 -6.05 8.90
N VAL A 138 1.70 -5.21 7.92
CA VAL A 138 1.33 -5.44 6.52
C VAL A 138 2.46 -6.22 5.87
N LEU A 139 2.24 -7.50 5.58
CA LEU A 139 3.27 -8.38 5.04
C LEU A 139 3.74 -7.95 3.64
N ALA A 140 4.96 -8.33 3.32
CA ALA A 140 5.50 -8.22 1.98
C ALA A 140 4.65 -9.06 1.00
N ARG A 141 4.46 -8.55 -0.22
CA ARG A 141 3.67 -9.24 -1.27
C ARG A 141 4.39 -10.46 -1.86
N GLU A 142 5.63 -10.62 -1.49
CA GLU A 142 6.51 -11.73 -1.84
C GLU A 142 6.33 -12.96 -0.94
N CYS A 143 5.58 -12.85 0.16
CA CYS A 143 5.34 -13.95 1.09
C CYS A 143 4.62 -15.11 0.42
N THR A 144 5.09 -16.33 0.69
CA THR A 144 4.36 -17.57 0.40
C THR A 144 3.25 -17.80 1.41
N LYS A 145 2.37 -18.75 1.15
CA LYS A 145 1.30 -19.14 2.07
C LYS A 145 1.86 -19.62 3.43
N GLU A 146 2.95 -20.37 3.40
CA GLU A 146 3.66 -20.87 4.60
C GLU A 146 4.27 -19.74 5.41
N GLU A 147 4.90 -18.76 4.75
CA GLU A 147 5.47 -17.57 5.40
C GLU A 147 4.36 -16.72 6.05
N VAL A 148 3.21 -16.53 5.38
CA VAL A 148 2.04 -15.85 5.97
C VAL A 148 1.56 -16.59 7.22
N GLN A 149 1.40 -17.93 7.16
CA GLN A 149 0.96 -18.71 8.31
C GLN A 149 1.95 -18.62 9.47
N ALA A 150 3.26 -18.68 9.19
CA ALA A 150 4.30 -18.52 10.22
C ALA A 150 4.21 -17.14 10.90
N CYS A 151 3.93 -16.08 10.14
CA CYS A 151 3.74 -14.73 10.66
C CYS A 151 2.47 -14.63 11.53
N VAL A 152 1.35 -15.19 11.10
CA VAL A 152 0.09 -15.24 11.88
C VAL A 152 0.31 -15.95 13.21
N ASN A 153 1.07 -17.05 13.22
CA ASN A 153 1.34 -17.84 14.42
C ASN A 153 2.13 -17.07 15.50
N THR A 154 2.71 -15.91 15.20
CA THR A 154 3.33 -15.04 16.21
C THR A 154 2.30 -14.35 17.11
N GLY A 155 1.02 -14.37 16.75
CA GLY A 155 -0.07 -13.74 17.49
C GLY A 155 -0.21 -12.22 17.28
N ILE A 156 0.59 -11.61 16.39
CA ILE A 156 0.36 -10.23 15.95
C ILE A 156 -0.78 -10.18 14.93
N GLU A 157 -1.44 -9.03 14.80
CA GLU A 157 -2.39 -8.83 13.70
C GLU A 157 -1.65 -8.80 12.35
N VAL A 158 -2.07 -9.65 11.43
CA VAL A 158 -1.49 -9.76 10.09
C VAL A 158 -2.45 -9.24 9.03
N GLU A 159 -1.97 -8.30 8.22
CA GLU A 159 -2.66 -7.74 7.06
C GLU A 159 -1.96 -8.18 5.77
N VAL A 160 -2.72 -8.62 4.75
CA VAL A 160 -2.18 -9.00 3.45
C VAL A 160 -2.90 -8.27 2.30
N PHE A 161 -2.17 -7.98 1.23
CA PHE A 161 -2.80 -7.49 0.00
C PHE A 161 -3.50 -8.63 -0.73
N VAL A 162 -4.75 -8.40 -1.13
CA VAL A 162 -5.56 -9.38 -1.85
C VAL A 162 -5.91 -8.98 -3.29
N HIS A 163 -5.81 -7.68 -3.61
CA HIS A 163 -6.11 -7.21 -4.97
C HIS A 163 -5.35 -5.92 -5.31
N GLY A 164 -4.98 -5.78 -6.60
CA GLY A 164 -4.44 -4.58 -7.20
C GLY A 164 -2.97 -4.65 -7.59
N ALA A 165 -2.33 -3.49 -7.79
CA ALA A 165 -1.00 -3.40 -8.36
C ALA A 165 0.07 -4.11 -7.52
N LEU A 166 0.88 -4.99 -8.15
CA LEU A 166 2.11 -5.51 -7.58
C LEU A 166 3.29 -4.57 -7.84
N CYS A 167 4.15 -4.42 -6.83
CA CYS A 167 5.52 -3.95 -7.01
C CYS A 167 6.40 -5.15 -7.35
N ILE A 168 7.35 -5.01 -8.28
CA ILE A 168 8.30 -6.07 -8.61
C ILE A 168 9.41 -6.20 -7.57
N CYS A 169 9.77 -5.07 -6.96
CA CYS A 169 10.74 -4.98 -5.87
C CYS A 169 10.01 -5.20 -4.54
N TYR A 170 10.69 -5.80 -3.57
CA TYR A 170 10.26 -5.70 -2.18
C TYR A 170 10.00 -4.24 -1.82
N SER A 171 8.81 -3.96 -1.32
CA SER A 171 8.40 -2.58 -1.04
C SER A 171 9.32 -1.96 0.02
N GLY A 172 9.85 -0.76 -0.25
CA GLY A 172 10.86 -0.11 0.60
C GLY A 172 12.31 -0.39 0.20
N GLN A 173 12.57 -1.38 -0.68
CA GLN A 173 13.91 -1.77 -1.12
C GLN A 173 14.22 -1.30 -2.57
N CYS A 174 13.48 -0.31 -3.07
CA CYS A 174 13.65 0.21 -4.42
C CYS A 174 14.26 1.61 -4.41
N TYR A 175 15.49 1.73 -4.89
CA TYR A 175 16.22 2.98 -5.05
C TYR A 175 16.37 3.37 -6.53
N PHE A 176 15.86 2.57 -7.46
CA PHE A 176 16.02 2.81 -8.90
C PHE A 176 15.48 4.19 -9.31
N SER A 177 14.31 4.55 -8.78
CA SER A 177 13.68 5.82 -9.10
C SER A 177 14.44 7.02 -8.52
N SER A 178 15.00 6.91 -7.30
CA SER A 178 15.80 7.98 -6.70
C SER A 178 17.15 8.15 -7.42
N VAL A 179 17.87 7.06 -7.68
CA VAL A 179 19.21 7.11 -8.27
C VAL A 179 19.19 7.57 -9.72
N HIS A 180 18.30 7.04 -10.56
CA HIS A 180 18.29 7.34 -12.00
C HIS A 180 17.42 8.53 -12.41
N TYR A 181 16.40 8.88 -11.59
CA TYR A 181 15.41 9.90 -11.95
C TYR A 181 15.26 11.00 -10.90
N GLY A 182 16.03 10.97 -9.79
CA GLY A 182 15.93 11.95 -8.70
C GLY A 182 14.58 11.95 -7.97
N ARG A 183 13.82 10.84 -8.04
CA ARG A 183 12.46 10.72 -7.49
C ARG A 183 12.35 9.51 -6.59
N SER A 184 12.50 9.69 -5.29
CA SER A 184 12.47 8.58 -4.34
C SER A 184 11.11 7.89 -4.27
N GLY A 185 11.11 6.57 -4.51
CA GLY A 185 9.95 5.71 -4.28
C GLY A 185 9.61 5.56 -2.80
N ASN A 186 10.61 5.61 -1.93
CA ASN A 186 10.47 5.54 -0.48
C ASN A 186 9.93 6.84 0.13
N ARG A 187 9.93 7.92 -0.68
CA ARG A 187 9.33 9.22 -0.33
C ARG A 187 8.11 9.57 -1.19
N GLY A 188 7.46 8.56 -1.74
CA GLY A 188 6.18 8.71 -2.44
C GLY A 188 6.24 9.17 -3.89
N MET A 189 7.43 9.39 -4.48
CA MET A 189 7.61 9.99 -5.80
C MET A 189 8.06 9.01 -6.90
N CYS A 190 7.77 7.71 -6.75
CA CYS A 190 8.21 6.67 -7.67
C CYS A 190 7.90 7.00 -9.15
N ALA A 191 8.94 7.01 -10.01
CA ALA A 191 8.80 7.19 -11.46
C ALA A 191 8.33 5.92 -12.19
N GLN A 192 8.13 4.81 -11.48
CA GLN A 192 7.74 3.49 -12.01
C GLN A 192 8.73 2.92 -13.05
N PRO A 193 10.05 2.89 -12.80
CA PRO A 193 11.00 2.36 -13.76
C PRO A 193 10.72 0.90 -14.14
N CYS A 194 10.16 0.10 -13.23
CA CYS A 194 9.75 -1.27 -13.52
C CYS A 194 8.65 -1.40 -14.61
N ARG A 195 7.99 -0.31 -14.98
CA ARG A 195 6.96 -0.27 -16.05
C ARG A 195 7.50 0.30 -17.37
N MET A 196 8.80 0.54 -17.46
CA MET A 196 9.46 0.98 -18.67
C MET A 196 9.94 -0.21 -19.50
N LYS A 197 10.35 0.06 -20.73
CA LYS A 197 10.89 -0.95 -21.66
C LYS A 197 12.37 -1.14 -21.42
N TYR A 198 12.82 -2.40 -21.47
CA TYR A 198 14.23 -2.79 -21.35
C TYR A 198 14.60 -3.86 -22.35
N SER A 199 15.83 -3.81 -22.83
CA SER A 199 16.50 -4.90 -23.54
C SER A 199 17.39 -5.66 -22.56
N LEU A 200 17.34 -6.99 -22.58
CA LEU A 200 18.21 -7.87 -21.80
C LEU A 200 19.45 -8.24 -22.64
N TYR A 201 20.61 -8.20 -22.02
CA TYR A 201 21.89 -8.60 -22.62
C TYR A 201 22.52 -9.70 -21.75
N GLU A 202 23.15 -10.69 -22.41
CA GLU A 202 23.99 -11.73 -21.84
C GLU A 202 25.40 -11.56 -22.41
N ASP A 203 26.40 -11.29 -21.57
CA ASP A 203 27.80 -11.05 -22.00
C ASP A 203 27.92 -10.06 -23.20
N GLY A 204 27.09 -9.01 -23.17
CA GLY A 204 27.03 -7.98 -24.22
C GLY A 204 26.16 -8.30 -25.43
N ASN A 205 25.60 -9.51 -25.54
CA ASN A 205 24.72 -9.93 -26.61
C ASN A 205 23.25 -9.78 -26.23
N LYS A 206 22.44 -9.19 -27.12
CA LYS A 206 21.01 -9.02 -26.87
C LYS A 206 20.27 -10.36 -26.83
N VAL A 207 19.45 -10.55 -25.78
CA VAL A 207 18.61 -11.74 -25.54
C VAL A 207 17.16 -11.43 -25.90
N ASP A 208 16.45 -12.40 -26.51
CA ASP A 208 15.00 -12.29 -26.73
C ASP A 208 14.24 -12.53 -25.42
N THR A 209 13.45 -11.56 -25.02
CA THR A 209 12.67 -11.55 -23.78
C THR A 209 11.17 -11.78 -24.01
N HIS A 210 10.76 -12.08 -25.25
CA HIS A 210 9.33 -12.24 -25.64
C HIS A 210 8.46 -11.01 -25.35
N GLY A 211 9.07 -9.83 -25.16
CA GLY A 211 8.43 -8.55 -24.88
C GLY A 211 9.37 -7.60 -24.15
N ASP A 212 9.08 -6.31 -24.24
CA ASP A 212 9.99 -5.24 -23.76
C ASP A 212 9.83 -4.92 -22.28
N TYR A 213 8.70 -5.28 -21.66
CA TYR A 213 8.37 -4.92 -20.26
C TYR A 213 8.82 -6.00 -19.27
N VAL A 214 10.11 -6.31 -19.28
CA VAL A 214 10.70 -7.44 -18.53
C VAL A 214 10.59 -7.34 -17.00
N LEU A 215 10.35 -6.13 -16.47
CA LEU A 215 10.18 -5.86 -15.04
C LEU A 215 8.73 -5.55 -14.67
N SER A 216 7.75 -5.70 -15.59
CA SER A 216 6.37 -5.31 -15.36
C SER A 216 5.50 -6.48 -14.88
N PRO A 217 5.18 -6.59 -13.56
CA PRO A 217 4.30 -7.64 -13.08
C PRO A 217 2.83 -7.39 -13.46
N LYS A 218 2.06 -8.47 -13.50
CA LYS A 218 0.59 -8.47 -13.51
C LYS A 218 0.05 -7.86 -12.21
N ASP A 219 -1.25 -7.56 -12.16
CA ASP A 219 -1.90 -7.16 -10.93
C ASP A 219 -2.25 -8.39 -10.08
N LEU A 220 -2.10 -8.26 -8.77
CA LEU A 220 -2.47 -9.32 -7.82
C LEU A 220 -3.99 -9.50 -7.82
N SER A 221 -4.46 -10.74 -7.77
CA SER A 221 -5.84 -11.08 -7.45
C SER A 221 -5.89 -12.38 -6.66
N LEU A 222 -6.15 -12.25 -5.35
CA LEU A 222 -6.39 -13.32 -4.39
C LEU A 222 -7.83 -13.28 -3.88
N ILE A 223 -8.77 -12.70 -4.66
CA ILE A 223 -10.16 -12.55 -4.23
C ILE A 223 -10.79 -13.91 -3.96
N ASP A 224 -10.50 -14.91 -4.79
CA ASP A 224 -11.04 -16.26 -4.63
C ASP A 224 -10.40 -17.03 -3.46
N GLU A 225 -9.31 -16.51 -2.89
CA GLU A 225 -8.54 -17.09 -1.79
C GLU A 225 -8.83 -16.44 -0.42
N VAL A 226 -9.73 -15.45 -0.36
CA VAL A 226 -9.93 -14.66 0.88
C VAL A 226 -10.46 -15.51 2.03
N ASN A 227 -11.25 -16.56 1.76
CA ASN A 227 -11.69 -17.49 2.79
C ASN A 227 -10.54 -18.36 3.32
N THR A 228 -9.63 -18.79 2.44
CA THR A 228 -8.40 -19.48 2.86
C THR A 228 -7.56 -18.59 3.78
N LEU A 229 -7.39 -17.30 3.43
CA LEU A 229 -6.67 -16.34 4.26
C LEU A 229 -7.37 -16.08 5.61
N ALA A 230 -8.70 -16.04 5.62
CA ALA A 230 -9.50 -15.93 6.85
C ALA A 230 -9.28 -17.14 7.77
N ASP A 231 -9.30 -18.35 7.21
CA ASP A 231 -9.06 -19.61 7.95
C ASP A 231 -7.64 -19.69 8.50
N MET A 232 -6.66 -19.10 7.82
CA MET A 232 -5.28 -18.97 8.31
C MET A 232 -5.15 -18.00 9.50
N GLY A 233 -6.15 -17.14 9.75
CA GLY A 233 -6.13 -16.15 10.81
C GLY A 233 -5.63 -14.76 10.39
N VAL A 234 -5.56 -14.46 9.10
CA VAL A 234 -5.32 -13.11 8.60
C VAL A 234 -6.45 -12.20 9.08
N CYS A 235 -6.10 -11.05 9.68
CA CYS A 235 -7.09 -10.15 10.28
C CYS A 235 -7.58 -9.05 9.32
N SER A 236 -6.83 -8.73 8.27
CA SER A 236 -7.15 -7.64 7.34
C SER A 236 -6.77 -7.97 5.90
N LEU A 237 -7.71 -7.76 4.99
CA LEU A 237 -7.62 -8.01 3.55
C LEU A 237 -7.52 -6.66 2.82
N LYS A 238 -6.31 -6.28 2.43
CA LYS A 238 -6.03 -4.96 1.85
C LYS A 238 -6.16 -4.94 0.35
N ILE A 239 -6.87 -3.96 -0.17
CA ILE A 239 -6.99 -3.69 -1.60
C ILE A 239 -6.05 -2.52 -1.95
N GLU A 240 -5.15 -2.69 -2.93
CA GLU A 240 -4.31 -1.60 -3.45
C GLU A 240 -5.09 -0.79 -4.48
N GLY A 241 -5.04 0.55 -4.40
CA GLY A 241 -5.74 1.36 -5.38
C GLY A 241 -6.07 2.80 -5.01
N ARG A 242 -5.31 3.50 -4.16
CA ARG A 242 -5.59 4.90 -3.77
C ARG A 242 -5.72 5.88 -4.95
N MET A 243 -5.09 5.58 -6.10
CA MET A 243 -5.17 6.36 -7.33
C MET A 243 -6.18 5.79 -8.33
N LYS A 244 -7.08 4.91 -7.91
CA LYS A 244 -8.07 4.27 -8.77
C LYS A 244 -9.41 4.95 -8.69
N SER A 245 -10.23 4.74 -9.74
CA SER A 245 -11.59 5.30 -9.84
C SER A 245 -12.57 4.69 -8.84
N ALA A 246 -13.65 5.39 -8.54
CA ALA A 246 -14.73 4.89 -7.69
C ALA A 246 -15.32 3.55 -8.16
N PRO A 247 -15.56 3.31 -9.47
CA PRO A 247 -15.99 1.99 -9.94
C PRO A 247 -15.03 0.85 -9.60
N TYR A 248 -13.70 1.07 -9.70
CA TYR A 248 -12.72 0.07 -9.30
C TYR A 248 -12.80 -0.25 -7.80
N VAL A 249 -12.91 0.78 -6.96
CA VAL A 249 -13.01 0.59 -5.51
C VAL A 249 -14.31 -0.16 -5.17
N TYR A 250 -15.44 0.25 -5.78
CA TYR A 250 -16.72 -0.41 -5.58
C TYR A 250 -16.67 -1.91 -5.94
N GLU A 251 -16.22 -2.23 -7.17
CA GLU A 251 -16.16 -3.62 -7.66
C GLU A 251 -15.20 -4.48 -6.83
N SER A 252 -14.00 -3.98 -6.55
CA SER A 252 -13.02 -4.76 -5.79
C SER A 252 -13.49 -5.06 -4.36
N VAL A 253 -14.05 -4.09 -3.65
CA VAL A 253 -14.60 -4.28 -2.30
C VAL A 253 -15.80 -5.21 -2.33
N SER A 254 -16.75 -5.00 -3.25
CA SER A 254 -17.98 -5.81 -3.38
C SER A 254 -17.66 -7.26 -3.63
N GLN A 255 -16.65 -7.56 -4.47
CA GLN A 255 -16.31 -8.94 -4.82
C GLN A 255 -15.54 -9.64 -3.69
N VAL A 256 -14.64 -8.95 -2.98
CA VAL A 256 -14.02 -9.50 -1.76
C VAL A 256 -15.10 -9.82 -0.73
N LYS A 257 -16.04 -8.91 -0.49
CA LYS A 257 -17.16 -9.11 0.42
C LYS A 257 -18.01 -10.32 0.02
N LYS A 258 -18.35 -10.43 -1.27
CA LYS A 258 -19.16 -11.52 -1.83
C LYS A 258 -18.55 -12.89 -1.51
N VAL A 259 -17.24 -13.05 -1.70
CA VAL A 259 -16.55 -14.32 -1.40
C VAL A 259 -16.47 -14.58 0.12
N LEU A 260 -16.19 -13.57 0.94
CA LEU A 260 -16.20 -13.70 2.41
C LEU A 260 -17.58 -14.08 2.97
N GLU A 261 -18.65 -13.74 2.26
CA GLU A 261 -20.02 -14.14 2.59
C GLU A 261 -20.39 -15.50 1.99
N ASN A 262 -19.40 -16.26 1.49
CA ASN A 262 -19.55 -17.58 0.85
C ASN A 262 -20.46 -17.58 -0.39
N MET A 263 -20.52 -16.44 -1.08
CA MET A 263 -21.23 -16.34 -2.36
C MET A 263 -20.25 -16.55 -3.53
N GLU A 264 -20.65 -17.34 -4.50
CA GLU A 264 -19.84 -17.62 -5.67
C GLU A 264 -19.74 -16.39 -6.59
N ARG A 265 -18.53 -16.11 -7.11
CA ARG A 265 -18.31 -15.10 -8.16
C ARG A 265 -18.72 -15.66 -9.52
N SER A 266 -19.52 -14.89 -10.23
CA SER A 266 -19.88 -15.20 -11.62
C SER A 266 -18.80 -14.72 -12.59
N HIS A 267 -18.84 -15.24 -13.82
CA HIS A 267 -18.00 -14.73 -14.91
C HIS A 267 -18.23 -13.22 -15.18
N LEU A 268 -19.45 -12.73 -14.97
CA LEU A 268 -19.77 -11.31 -15.10
C LEU A 268 -19.08 -10.47 -14.02
N ASP A 269 -19.02 -10.94 -12.78
CA ASP A 269 -18.29 -10.28 -11.70
C ASP A 269 -16.81 -10.10 -12.08
N GLU A 270 -16.18 -11.14 -12.63
CA GLU A 270 -14.80 -11.05 -13.08
C GLU A 270 -14.63 -10.06 -14.25
N GLN A 271 -15.53 -10.08 -15.23
CA GLN A 271 -15.49 -9.13 -16.35
C GLN A 271 -15.68 -7.68 -15.86
N ASN A 272 -16.61 -7.44 -14.95
CA ASN A 272 -16.81 -6.12 -14.35
C ASN A 272 -15.55 -5.58 -13.69
N LEU A 273 -14.88 -6.43 -12.89
CA LEU A 273 -13.63 -6.04 -12.26
C LEU A 273 -12.52 -5.76 -13.29
N ARG A 274 -12.37 -6.64 -14.30
CA ARG A 274 -11.38 -6.49 -15.37
C ARG A 274 -11.56 -5.22 -16.20
N VAL A 275 -12.81 -4.79 -16.45
CA VAL A 275 -13.07 -3.59 -17.23
C VAL A 275 -12.83 -2.31 -16.45
N THR A 276 -12.90 -2.34 -15.11
CA THR A 276 -12.58 -1.18 -14.28
C THR A 276 -11.07 -0.90 -14.26
N PHE A 277 -10.24 -1.93 -14.08
CA PHE A 277 -8.79 -1.88 -14.25
C PHE A 277 -8.15 -3.27 -14.14
N ASN A 278 -7.28 -3.63 -15.07
CA ASN A 278 -6.38 -4.78 -14.93
C ASN A 278 -5.16 -4.66 -15.84
N ARG A 279 -4.03 -5.27 -15.43
CA ARG A 279 -2.82 -5.54 -16.24
C ARG A 279 -2.60 -7.02 -16.40
N GLU A 280 -3.67 -7.78 -16.57
CA GLU A 280 -3.84 -9.20 -16.29
C GLU A 280 -3.71 -9.49 -14.78
N TYR A 281 -4.20 -10.66 -14.33
CA TYR A 281 -4.17 -11.04 -12.93
C TYR A 281 -3.22 -12.20 -12.69
N THR A 282 -2.65 -12.21 -11.48
CA THR A 282 -1.80 -13.28 -10.95
C THR A 282 -2.13 -13.53 -9.48
N VAL A 283 -1.96 -14.79 -9.06
CA VAL A 283 -2.01 -15.13 -7.62
C VAL A 283 -0.72 -14.76 -6.89
N GLY A 284 0.25 -14.19 -7.60
CA GLY A 284 1.50 -13.71 -7.02
C GLY A 284 2.35 -14.80 -6.40
N HIS A 285 3.27 -14.38 -5.53
CA HIS A 285 4.21 -15.28 -4.88
C HIS A 285 3.55 -16.21 -3.85
N MET A 286 2.39 -15.86 -3.34
CA MET A 286 1.68 -16.65 -2.32
C MET A 286 1.39 -18.08 -2.79
N TYR A 287 1.10 -18.26 -4.06
CA TYR A 287 0.88 -19.55 -4.70
C TYR A 287 1.97 -19.92 -5.72
N GLY A 288 3.16 -19.33 -5.59
CA GLY A 288 4.35 -19.70 -6.36
C GLY A 288 4.37 -19.23 -7.80
N ALA A 289 3.51 -18.27 -8.20
CA ALA A 289 3.53 -17.74 -9.56
C ALA A 289 4.93 -17.16 -9.91
N SER A 290 5.41 -17.52 -11.11
CA SER A 290 6.72 -17.13 -11.62
C SER A 290 6.66 -16.94 -13.14
N GLY A 291 7.73 -16.42 -13.75
CA GLY A 291 7.81 -16.25 -15.20
C GLY A 291 6.59 -15.54 -15.79
N LYS A 292 5.97 -16.11 -16.81
CA LYS A 292 4.78 -15.57 -17.50
C LYS A 292 3.50 -15.55 -16.65
N GLU A 293 3.42 -16.34 -15.59
CA GLU A 293 2.28 -16.28 -14.66
C GLU A 293 2.30 -15.01 -13.81
N LEU A 294 3.50 -14.55 -13.44
CA LEU A 294 3.71 -13.35 -12.65
C LEU A 294 3.83 -12.08 -13.50
N MET A 295 4.44 -12.18 -14.69
CA MET A 295 4.87 -11.04 -15.49
C MET A 295 3.99 -10.81 -16.72
N ASN A 296 3.81 -9.53 -17.08
CA ASN A 296 3.27 -9.12 -18.37
C ASN A 296 4.35 -8.37 -19.16
N SER A 297 5.12 -9.11 -19.94
CA SER A 297 6.21 -8.55 -20.76
C SER A 297 5.74 -7.76 -21.99
N LYS A 298 4.47 -7.89 -22.39
CA LYS A 298 3.94 -7.27 -23.63
C LYS A 298 3.44 -5.86 -23.40
N THR A 299 2.88 -5.57 -22.24
CA THR A 299 2.27 -4.27 -21.93
C THR A 299 2.25 -3.98 -20.44
N CYS A 300 2.40 -2.70 -20.10
CA CYS A 300 2.32 -2.19 -18.73
C CYS A 300 1.00 -1.48 -18.42
N ASN A 301 0.12 -1.31 -19.42
CA ASN A 301 -1.11 -0.52 -19.34
C ASN A 301 -2.34 -1.37 -18.99
N HIS A 302 -3.44 -0.67 -18.70
CA HIS A 302 -4.76 -1.27 -18.52
C HIS A 302 -5.17 -2.11 -19.76
N GLN A 303 -5.54 -3.37 -19.52
CA GLN A 303 -5.88 -4.30 -20.59
C GLN A 303 -7.38 -4.31 -20.96
N GLY A 304 -8.27 -4.02 -20.01
CA GLY A 304 -9.71 -4.17 -20.21
C GLY A 304 -10.12 -5.61 -20.53
N ILE A 305 -11.21 -5.77 -21.28
CA ILE A 305 -11.72 -7.05 -21.77
C ILE A 305 -11.78 -7.04 -23.30
N GLU A 306 -11.53 -8.18 -23.96
CA GLU A 306 -11.69 -8.30 -25.40
C GLU A 306 -13.18 -8.26 -25.78
N ILE A 307 -13.54 -7.39 -26.72
CA ILE A 307 -14.92 -7.18 -27.18
C ILE A 307 -15.10 -7.40 -28.68
N GLY A 308 -14.04 -7.69 -29.43
CA GLY A 308 -14.15 -7.96 -30.85
C GLY A 308 -12.87 -7.69 -31.63
N ARG A 309 -13.01 -7.69 -32.97
CA ARG A 309 -11.91 -7.46 -33.91
C ARG A 309 -12.31 -6.49 -35.02
N VAL A 310 -11.34 -5.71 -35.45
CA VAL A 310 -11.49 -4.81 -36.61
C VAL A 310 -11.57 -5.62 -37.88
N VAL A 311 -12.67 -5.45 -38.64
CA VAL A 311 -12.89 -6.18 -39.91
C VAL A 311 -12.75 -5.28 -41.13
N LYS A 312 -12.90 -3.96 -40.99
CA LYS A 312 -12.72 -2.99 -42.08
C LYS A 312 -12.33 -1.64 -41.51
N VAL A 313 -11.45 -0.92 -42.22
CA VAL A 313 -11.05 0.46 -41.86
C VAL A 313 -11.15 1.34 -43.13
N ASN A 314 -11.72 2.53 -42.97
CA ASN A 314 -11.72 3.56 -43.98
C ASN A 314 -11.47 4.93 -43.28
N LYS A 315 -10.22 5.39 -43.30
CA LYS A 315 -9.75 6.57 -42.56
C LYS A 315 -10.04 6.43 -41.06
N ASN A 316 -10.93 7.27 -40.53
CA ASN A 316 -11.35 7.25 -39.12
C ASN A 316 -12.62 6.41 -38.87
N LYS A 317 -13.20 5.80 -39.92
CA LYS A 317 -14.35 4.90 -39.80
C LYS A 317 -13.87 3.46 -39.65
N ILE A 318 -14.11 2.87 -38.48
CA ILE A 318 -13.62 1.55 -38.10
C ILE A 318 -14.82 0.61 -37.92
N CYS A 319 -14.82 -0.50 -38.65
CA CYS A 319 -15.86 -1.52 -38.57
C CYS A 319 -15.36 -2.66 -37.68
N ILE A 320 -16.10 -2.97 -36.60
CA ILE A 320 -15.73 -3.95 -35.59
C ILE A 320 -16.75 -5.08 -35.59
N GLN A 321 -16.29 -6.33 -35.69
CA GLN A 321 -17.09 -7.52 -35.39
C GLN A 321 -17.04 -7.72 -33.88
N LEU A 322 -18.19 -7.60 -33.22
CA LEU A 322 -18.30 -7.67 -31.77
C LEU A 322 -18.45 -9.11 -31.27
N SER A 323 -17.79 -9.44 -30.15
CA SER A 323 -17.98 -10.64 -29.33
C SER A 323 -18.66 -10.33 -27.98
N GLN A 324 -18.73 -9.05 -27.61
CA GLN A 324 -19.42 -8.54 -26.43
C GLN A 324 -20.23 -7.29 -26.81
N ASP A 325 -21.13 -6.89 -25.94
CA ASP A 325 -21.95 -5.70 -26.12
C ASP A 325 -21.11 -4.42 -26.11
N LEU A 326 -21.50 -3.43 -26.93
CA LEU A 326 -20.86 -2.12 -26.99
C LEU A 326 -21.91 -1.01 -26.86
N HIS A 327 -21.63 -0.07 -25.96
CA HIS A 327 -22.48 1.10 -25.70
C HIS A 327 -21.78 2.39 -26.13
N GLN A 328 -22.57 3.39 -26.42
CA GLN A 328 -22.08 4.76 -26.59
C GLN A 328 -21.41 5.23 -25.30
N ASN A 329 -20.31 5.96 -25.43
CA ASN A 329 -19.42 6.41 -24.35
C ASN A 329 -18.57 5.33 -23.70
N ASP A 330 -18.60 4.05 -24.17
CA ASP A 330 -17.60 3.08 -23.73
C ASP A 330 -16.19 3.55 -24.13
N GLY A 331 -15.20 3.28 -23.29
CA GLY A 331 -13.80 3.45 -23.61
C GLY A 331 -13.25 2.19 -24.26
N ILE A 332 -12.63 2.31 -25.42
CA ILE A 332 -12.02 1.17 -26.11
C ILE A 332 -10.56 1.43 -26.48
N ARG A 333 -9.81 0.33 -26.66
CA ARG A 333 -8.42 0.35 -27.11
C ARG A 333 -8.20 -0.70 -28.20
N PHE A 334 -7.45 -0.32 -29.23
CA PHE A 334 -6.96 -1.21 -30.29
C PHE A 334 -5.61 -1.75 -29.85
N GLU A 335 -5.53 -3.08 -29.59
CA GLU A 335 -4.38 -3.68 -28.90
C GLU A 335 -3.09 -3.56 -29.68
N ARG A 336 -3.12 -3.87 -30.99
CA ARG A 336 -1.94 -3.87 -31.87
C ARG A 336 -1.27 -2.50 -31.93
N GLU A 337 -2.04 -1.45 -32.07
CA GLU A 337 -1.57 -0.08 -32.24
C GLU A 337 -1.42 0.67 -30.92
N ASN A 338 -1.96 0.11 -29.83
CA ASN A 338 -2.04 0.75 -28.52
C ASN A 338 -2.75 2.12 -28.56
N LEU A 339 -3.74 2.27 -29.46
CA LEU A 339 -4.54 3.47 -29.62
C LEU A 339 -5.88 3.30 -28.87
N GLY A 340 -6.30 4.33 -28.13
CA GLY A 340 -7.58 4.35 -27.40
C GLY A 340 -8.50 5.47 -27.85
N CYS A 341 -9.81 5.28 -27.68
CA CYS A 341 -10.80 6.33 -27.84
C CYS A 341 -12.08 6.03 -27.06
N HIS A 342 -12.89 7.08 -26.84
CA HIS A 342 -14.29 6.93 -26.44
C HIS A 342 -15.17 6.72 -27.66
N VAL A 343 -16.17 5.85 -27.54
CA VAL A 343 -17.14 5.52 -28.60
C VAL A 343 -18.22 6.60 -28.60
N ASN A 344 -17.93 7.76 -29.22
CA ASN A 344 -18.87 8.88 -29.25
C ASN A 344 -20.00 8.64 -30.25
N PHE A 345 -19.69 8.05 -31.41
CA PHE A 345 -20.65 7.79 -32.47
C PHE A 345 -20.55 6.33 -32.94
N MET A 346 -21.69 5.66 -32.98
CA MET A 346 -21.86 4.29 -33.48
C MET A 346 -22.95 4.24 -34.55
N TYR A 347 -22.72 3.41 -35.57
CA TYR A 347 -23.67 3.25 -36.64
C TYR A 347 -23.93 1.76 -36.92
N ASP A 348 -25.17 1.43 -37.26
CA ASP A 348 -25.56 0.10 -37.72
C ASP A 348 -25.10 -0.14 -39.18
N LYS A 349 -25.41 -1.32 -39.72
CA LYS A 349 -25.12 -1.70 -41.11
C LYS A 349 -25.82 -0.78 -42.13
N LYS A 350 -26.90 -0.07 -41.76
CA LYS A 350 -27.64 0.89 -42.59
C LYS A 350 -27.14 2.33 -42.38
N GLN A 351 -26.02 2.51 -41.68
CA GLN A 351 -25.46 3.81 -41.32
C GLN A 351 -26.37 4.69 -40.44
N LYS A 352 -27.33 4.09 -39.75
CA LYS A 352 -28.15 4.78 -38.77
C LYS A 352 -27.37 4.92 -37.46
N LEU A 353 -27.41 6.12 -36.86
CA LEU A 353 -26.82 6.39 -35.53
C LEU A 353 -27.56 5.58 -34.47
N ILE A 354 -26.81 4.91 -33.63
CA ILE A 354 -27.29 4.06 -32.53
C ILE A 354 -26.48 4.31 -31.24
N SER A 355 -27.06 4.03 -30.08
CA SER A 355 -26.38 4.11 -28.78
C SER A 355 -25.94 2.77 -28.20
N PHE A 356 -26.38 1.66 -28.81
CA PHE A 356 -26.09 0.29 -28.36
C PHE A 356 -25.99 -0.66 -29.54
N MET A 357 -25.01 -1.58 -29.48
CA MET A 357 -24.88 -2.71 -30.40
C MET A 357 -24.64 -4.00 -29.62
N PRO A 358 -25.53 -5.01 -29.75
CA PRO A 358 -25.34 -6.28 -29.06
C PRO A 358 -24.20 -7.11 -29.67
N LYS A 359 -23.64 -8.02 -28.86
CA LYS A 359 -22.64 -9.00 -29.30
C LYS A 359 -23.06 -9.78 -30.56
N ASN A 360 -22.09 -10.32 -31.24
CA ASN A 360 -22.25 -11.09 -32.51
C ASN A 360 -22.71 -10.25 -33.69
N ASN A 361 -22.74 -8.92 -33.57
CA ASN A 361 -23.03 -7.98 -34.65
C ASN A 361 -21.80 -7.19 -35.06
N THR A 362 -21.89 -6.55 -36.22
CA THR A 362 -20.88 -5.64 -36.74
C THR A 362 -21.33 -4.20 -36.51
N VAL A 363 -20.47 -3.38 -35.94
CA VAL A 363 -20.70 -1.97 -35.69
C VAL A 363 -19.69 -1.11 -36.43
N LEU A 364 -20.10 0.06 -36.92
CA LEU A 364 -19.21 1.09 -37.44
C LEU A 364 -19.07 2.17 -36.40
N ILE A 365 -17.83 2.53 -36.06
CA ILE A 365 -17.52 3.63 -35.14
C ILE A 365 -16.62 4.66 -35.83
N GLU A 366 -16.57 5.86 -35.26
CA GLU A 366 -15.54 6.85 -35.54
C GLU A 366 -14.44 6.72 -34.49
N GLY A 367 -13.19 6.51 -34.94
CA GLY A 367 -12.06 6.22 -34.04
C GLY A 367 -10.75 6.83 -34.56
N PRO A 368 -9.62 6.53 -33.90
CA PRO A 368 -8.31 7.06 -34.29
C PRO A 368 -7.85 6.58 -35.65
N VAL A 369 -7.08 7.42 -36.34
CA VAL A 369 -6.39 7.06 -37.58
C VAL A 369 -5.19 6.17 -37.23
N GLY A 370 -4.89 5.19 -38.11
CA GLY A 370 -3.74 4.29 -37.91
C GLY A 370 -4.11 2.91 -37.39
N VAL A 371 -5.39 2.64 -37.14
CA VAL A 371 -5.89 1.30 -36.78
C VAL A 371 -5.88 0.39 -38.01
N HIS A 372 -5.53 -0.89 -37.85
CA HIS A 372 -5.45 -1.89 -38.92
C HIS A 372 -6.50 -2.99 -38.78
N VAL A 373 -6.88 -3.56 -39.93
CA VAL A 373 -7.75 -4.75 -39.98
C VAL A 373 -7.08 -5.89 -39.20
N GLY A 374 -7.86 -6.65 -38.43
CA GLY A 374 -7.40 -7.73 -37.58
C GLY A 374 -6.99 -7.30 -36.16
N SER A 375 -6.88 -5.99 -35.86
CA SER A 375 -6.58 -5.52 -34.52
C SER A 375 -7.67 -5.98 -33.53
N ILE A 376 -7.25 -6.49 -32.37
CA ILE A 376 -8.15 -6.84 -31.27
C ILE A 376 -8.65 -5.53 -30.65
N VAL A 377 -9.95 -5.47 -30.38
CA VAL A 377 -10.59 -4.34 -29.69
C VAL A 377 -10.88 -4.74 -28.25
N ARG A 378 -10.39 -3.93 -27.32
CA ARG A 378 -10.60 -4.12 -25.89
C ARG A 378 -11.43 -2.98 -25.31
N LYS A 379 -12.41 -3.31 -24.46
CA LYS A 379 -13.18 -2.34 -23.67
C LYS A 379 -12.37 -2.05 -22.40
N THR A 380 -12.02 -0.78 -22.18
CA THR A 380 -11.26 -0.28 -21.04
C THR A 380 -12.09 0.57 -20.08
N MET A 381 -13.32 0.90 -20.47
CA MET A 381 -14.32 1.55 -19.63
C MET A 381 -15.70 1.13 -20.13
N ASP A 382 -16.57 0.71 -19.21
CA ASP A 382 -17.97 0.37 -19.49
C ASP A 382 -18.89 1.46 -18.93
N SER A 383 -19.57 2.17 -19.83
CA SER A 383 -20.42 3.30 -19.48
C SER A 383 -21.67 2.89 -18.71
N GLU A 384 -22.25 1.72 -19.01
CA GLU A 384 -23.44 1.23 -18.32
C GLU A 384 -23.12 0.65 -16.93
N LEU A 385 -21.97 -0.04 -16.79
CA LEU A 385 -21.48 -0.46 -15.49
C LEU A 385 -21.23 0.75 -14.58
N ASN A 386 -20.57 1.79 -15.09
CA ASN A 386 -20.31 3.00 -14.33
C ASN A 386 -21.59 3.66 -13.86
N LYS A 387 -22.61 3.83 -14.73
CA LYS A 387 -23.94 4.35 -14.35
C LYS A 387 -24.62 3.50 -13.30
N THR A 388 -24.51 2.17 -13.43
CA THR A 388 -25.08 1.23 -12.47
C THR A 388 -24.43 1.38 -11.09
N ILE A 389 -23.09 1.49 -11.05
CA ILE A 389 -22.32 1.68 -9.82
C ILE A 389 -22.64 3.05 -9.22
N GLU A 390 -22.67 4.12 -10.02
CA GLU A 390 -23.06 5.46 -9.56
C GLU A 390 -24.46 5.48 -8.96
N GLY A 391 -25.40 4.76 -9.60
CA GLY A 391 -26.75 4.55 -9.07
C GLY A 391 -26.74 3.87 -7.71
N LYS A 392 -25.98 2.77 -7.56
CA LYS A 392 -25.82 2.04 -6.31
C LYS A 392 -25.18 2.92 -5.22
N ILE A 393 -24.13 3.67 -5.55
CA ILE A 393 -23.47 4.60 -4.62
C ILE A 393 -24.45 5.67 -4.14
N ARG A 394 -25.22 6.26 -5.05
CA ARG A 394 -26.20 7.32 -4.74
C ARG A 394 -27.36 6.83 -3.88
N THR A 395 -27.81 5.59 -4.11
CA THR A 395 -28.92 4.98 -3.35
C THR A 395 -28.45 4.27 -2.08
N SER A 396 -27.14 4.01 -1.95
CA SER A 396 -26.59 3.43 -0.75
C SER A 396 -26.68 4.42 0.40
N ASN A 397 -27.48 4.04 1.38
CA ASN A 397 -27.63 4.79 2.62
C ASN A 397 -27.04 3.96 3.75
N ARG A 398 -25.70 3.92 3.84
CA ARG A 398 -25.04 3.23 4.95
C ARG A 398 -25.20 4.06 6.22
N GLN A 399 -26.25 3.74 6.95
CA GLN A 399 -26.57 4.33 8.24
C GLN A 399 -26.20 3.34 9.34
N SER A 400 -25.77 3.86 10.49
CA SER A 400 -25.71 3.05 11.72
C SER A 400 -27.10 2.68 12.19
N ILE A 401 -27.23 1.49 12.74
CA ILE A 401 -28.46 1.06 13.39
C ILE A 401 -28.36 1.37 14.88
N VAL A 402 -29.32 2.16 15.39
CA VAL A 402 -29.45 2.44 16.82
C VAL A 402 -30.81 1.95 17.30
N ASN A 403 -30.88 1.51 18.54
CA ASN A 403 -32.15 1.11 19.17
C ASN A 403 -32.62 2.22 20.10
N ALA A 404 -33.91 2.25 20.39
CA ALA A 404 -34.46 3.24 21.29
C ALA A 404 -35.53 2.67 22.24
N VAL A 405 -35.63 3.29 23.40
CA VAL A 405 -36.77 3.14 24.31
C VAL A 405 -37.41 4.50 24.50
N VAL A 406 -38.70 4.60 24.16
CA VAL A 406 -39.46 5.84 24.28
C VAL A 406 -40.48 5.71 25.39
N SER A 407 -40.45 6.60 26.37
CA SER A 407 -41.33 6.56 27.53
C SER A 407 -41.98 7.90 27.86
N CYS A 408 -43.23 7.86 28.28
CA CYS A 408 -43.93 8.96 28.92
C CYS A 408 -44.95 8.38 29.87
N SER A 409 -44.78 8.53 31.18
CA SER A 409 -45.55 7.81 32.19
C SER A 409 -46.97 8.34 32.41
N ALA A 410 -47.21 9.64 32.20
CA ALA A 410 -48.52 10.30 32.47
C ALA A 410 -48.59 11.64 31.74
N VAL A 411 -49.82 12.16 31.62
CA VAL A 411 -50.05 13.54 31.18
C VAL A 411 -49.36 14.52 32.13
N GLY A 412 -48.80 15.61 31.61
CA GLY A 412 -47.99 16.57 32.36
C GLY A 412 -46.55 16.13 32.61
N LYS A 413 -46.07 15.09 31.89
CA LYS A 413 -44.67 14.66 31.90
C LYS A 413 -44.04 14.75 30.52
N PRO A 414 -42.73 14.99 30.45
CA PRO A 414 -42.02 14.99 29.16
C PRO A 414 -41.96 13.57 28.57
N MET A 415 -41.83 13.48 27.26
CA MET A 415 -41.44 12.24 26.58
C MET A 415 -39.95 12.11 26.65
N VAL A 416 -39.45 10.95 27.08
CA VAL A 416 -38.03 10.61 27.17
C VAL A 416 -37.74 9.58 26.12
N MET A 417 -36.67 9.81 25.33
CA MET A 417 -36.11 8.85 24.37
C MET A 417 -34.70 8.47 24.81
N GLU A 418 -34.49 7.21 25.17
CA GLU A 418 -33.18 6.61 25.35
C GLU A 418 -32.76 5.97 24.04
N VAL A 419 -31.60 6.36 23.51
CA VAL A 419 -31.04 5.79 22.29
C VAL A 419 -29.76 5.07 22.65
N TYR A 420 -29.56 3.86 22.09
CA TYR A 420 -28.41 3.04 22.43
C TYR A 420 -27.95 2.16 21.22
N ASN A 421 -26.70 1.82 21.24
CA ASN A 421 -26.08 0.74 20.46
C ASN A 421 -25.24 -0.14 21.41
N ASP A 422 -24.38 -1.01 20.88
CA ASP A 422 -23.59 -1.96 21.69
C ASP A 422 -22.60 -1.27 22.66
N SER A 423 -22.18 -0.04 22.37
CA SER A 423 -21.12 0.67 23.12
C SER A 423 -21.60 1.94 23.83
N THR A 424 -22.71 2.53 23.39
CA THR A 424 -23.12 3.89 23.79
C THR A 424 -24.60 3.95 24.11
N LYS A 425 -24.96 4.64 25.20
CA LYS A 425 -26.33 4.93 25.56
C LYS A 425 -26.49 6.40 25.96
N ILE A 426 -27.50 7.07 25.41
CA ILE A 426 -27.86 8.45 25.76
C ILE A 426 -29.34 8.55 26.08
N SER A 427 -29.75 9.63 26.74
CA SER A 427 -31.13 9.97 26.99
C SER A 427 -31.41 11.42 26.66
N VAL A 428 -32.55 11.69 26.04
CA VAL A 428 -33.05 13.02 25.70
C VAL A 428 -34.51 13.10 26.06
N SER A 429 -34.99 14.28 26.52
CA SER A 429 -36.38 14.54 26.82
C SER A 429 -36.94 15.68 26.00
N THR A 430 -38.24 15.71 25.78
CA THR A 430 -38.92 16.86 25.18
C THR A 430 -38.80 18.08 26.09
N GLU A 431 -38.74 19.27 25.50
CA GLU A 431 -38.75 20.55 26.23
C GLU A 431 -40.13 20.89 26.82
N ILE A 432 -41.15 20.32 26.22
CA ILE A 432 -42.54 20.53 26.69
C ILE A 432 -43.13 19.21 27.21
N ASP A 433 -43.97 19.34 28.19
CA ASP A 433 -44.72 18.24 28.79
C ASP A 433 -45.91 17.82 27.91
N SER A 434 -46.34 16.58 28.08
CA SER A 434 -47.54 16.05 27.43
C SER A 434 -48.80 16.75 27.91
N VAL A 435 -49.79 16.86 27.01
CA VAL A 435 -51.13 17.37 27.37
C VAL A 435 -52.17 16.27 27.19
N HIS A 436 -53.37 16.47 27.75
CA HIS A 436 -54.52 15.59 27.53
C HIS A 436 -54.91 15.54 26.04
N ALA A 437 -55.12 14.36 25.52
CA ALA A 437 -55.60 14.17 24.16
C ALA A 437 -57.02 14.61 24.01
N LEU A 438 -57.27 15.65 23.17
CA LEU A 438 -58.63 16.14 22.92
C LEU A 438 -59.43 15.30 21.90
N LYS A 439 -58.73 14.63 20.96
CA LYS A 439 -59.35 13.81 19.90
C LYS A 439 -58.70 12.43 19.77
N ARG A 440 -57.39 12.37 19.65
CA ARG A 440 -56.62 11.13 19.50
C ARG A 440 -55.32 11.25 20.32
N ALA A 441 -55.08 10.28 21.15
CA ALA A 441 -53.83 10.15 21.91
C ALA A 441 -52.68 9.85 20.95
N THR A 442 -51.45 10.23 21.33
CA THR A 442 -50.22 9.81 20.67
C THR A 442 -50.05 8.31 20.90
N ASP A 443 -50.13 7.55 19.83
CA ASP A 443 -49.95 6.10 19.81
C ASP A 443 -48.64 5.68 19.19
N GLU A 444 -48.27 4.40 19.37
CA GLU A 444 -47.03 3.81 18.85
C GLU A 444 -46.96 3.93 17.32
N GLU A 445 -48.07 3.81 16.59
CA GLU A 445 -48.11 3.91 15.13
C GLU A 445 -47.70 5.34 14.68
N THR A 446 -48.22 6.36 15.36
CA THR A 446 -47.88 7.76 15.11
C THR A 446 -46.37 8.02 15.38
N LEU A 447 -45.85 7.52 16.49
CA LEU A 447 -44.45 7.66 16.86
C LEU A 447 -43.56 6.94 15.86
N ASN A 448 -43.85 5.69 15.50
CA ASN A 448 -43.10 4.95 14.47
C ASN A 448 -43.04 5.69 13.16
N LYS A 449 -44.18 6.27 12.71
CA LYS A 449 -44.24 7.08 11.48
C LYS A 449 -43.33 8.32 11.52
N GLN A 450 -43.15 8.95 12.69
CA GLN A 450 -42.29 10.13 12.81
C GLN A 450 -40.82 9.74 13.02
N PHE A 451 -40.54 8.69 13.79
CA PHE A 451 -39.17 8.27 14.10
C PHE A 451 -38.51 7.53 12.94
N SER A 452 -39.26 6.86 12.06
CA SER A 452 -38.74 6.25 10.85
C SER A 452 -38.24 7.25 9.79
N LYS A 453 -38.49 8.56 9.96
CA LYS A 453 -38.02 9.61 9.05
C LYS A 453 -36.54 9.94 9.28
N THR A 454 -35.66 8.99 8.98
CA THR A 454 -34.20 9.09 9.21
C THR A 454 -33.39 9.09 7.93
N LYS A 455 -34.04 9.16 6.75
CA LYS A 455 -33.37 9.02 5.43
C LYS A 455 -32.15 9.94 5.26
N ASP A 456 -32.22 11.17 5.80
CA ASP A 456 -31.16 12.17 5.70
C ASP A 456 -30.30 12.24 6.98
N SER A 457 -30.39 11.23 7.85
CA SER A 457 -29.61 11.13 9.09
C SER A 457 -28.45 10.14 8.95
N TRP A 458 -27.46 10.24 9.84
CA TRP A 458 -26.34 9.30 9.94
C TRP A 458 -26.78 7.92 10.48
N ALA A 459 -27.92 7.83 11.18
CA ALA A 459 -28.42 6.59 11.76
C ALA A 459 -29.91 6.38 11.47
N SER A 460 -30.33 5.13 11.48
CA SER A 460 -31.71 4.69 11.49
C SER A 460 -32.02 3.89 12.74
N PHE A 461 -33.29 3.92 13.16
CA PHE A 461 -33.72 3.11 14.28
C PHE A 461 -33.99 1.66 13.84
N GLY A 462 -33.37 0.70 14.54
CA GLY A 462 -33.65 -0.73 14.40
C GLY A 462 -34.91 -1.10 15.22
N ARG A 463 -34.75 -1.30 16.51
CA ARG A 463 -35.87 -1.59 17.44
C ARG A 463 -36.22 -0.35 18.25
N ILE A 464 -37.52 -0.03 18.34
CA ILE A 464 -38.02 1.00 19.24
C ILE A 464 -39.03 0.34 20.18
N GLU A 465 -38.80 0.48 21.49
CA GLU A 465 -39.75 0.03 22.54
C GLU A 465 -40.50 1.23 23.09
N TYR A 466 -41.79 1.08 23.35
CA TYR A 466 -42.66 2.16 23.81
C TYR A 466 -43.27 1.84 25.19
N HIS A 467 -43.19 2.82 26.10
CA HIS A 467 -43.81 2.78 27.41
C HIS A 467 -44.64 4.05 27.61
N LEU A 468 -45.86 4.02 27.10
CA LEU A 468 -46.74 5.19 27.05
C LEU A 468 -47.89 5.07 28.05
N GLY A 469 -48.12 6.11 28.85
CA GLY A 469 -49.32 6.27 29.66
C GLY A 469 -50.58 6.51 28.84
N LYS A 470 -51.73 6.50 29.46
CA LYS A 470 -53.04 6.75 28.82
C LYS A 470 -53.24 8.26 28.51
N ASP A 471 -53.98 8.54 27.45
CA ASP A 471 -54.50 9.88 27.09
C ASP A 471 -53.43 10.95 26.87
N ILE A 472 -52.21 10.55 26.50
CA ILE A 472 -51.05 11.43 26.26
C ILE A 472 -51.12 11.97 24.83
N TYR A 473 -50.85 13.27 24.66
CA TYR A 473 -50.72 13.90 23.36
C TYR A 473 -49.46 14.76 23.28
N PHE A 474 -48.72 14.63 22.17
CA PHE A 474 -47.62 15.50 21.75
C PHE A 474 -47.84 15.98 20.30
N PRO A 475 -47.55 17.26 19.97
CA PRO A 475 -47.51 17.74 18.59
C PRO A 475 -46.45 16.98 17.78
N ILE A 476 -46.71 16.78 16.47
CA ILE A 476 -45.81 16.13 15.54
C ILE A 476 -44.44 16.83 15.49
N SER A 477 -44.40 18.16 15.59
CA SER A 477 -43.18 18.95 15.65
C SER A 477 -42.25 18.56 16.82
N VAL A 478 -42.85 18.35 17.97
CA VAL A 478 -42.13 17.95 19.21
C VAL A 478 -41.50 16.57 19.06
N MET A 479 -42.26 15.60 18.53
CA MET A 479 -41.76 14.25 18.27
C MET A 479 -40.59 14.27 17.28
N ASN A 480 -40.71 15.08 16.20
CA ASN A 480 -39.63 15.24 15.22
C ASN A 480 -38.41 15.95 15.81
N GLN A 481 -38.59 16.91 16.72
CA GLN A 481 -37.49 17.54 17.44
C GLN A 481 -36.79 16.55 18.34
N LEU A 482 -37.52 15.79 19.17
CA LEU A 482 -36.96 14.77 20.03
C LEU A 482 -36.08 13.77 19.25
N ARG A 483 -36.57 13.30 18.09
CA ARG A 483 -35.77 12.45 17.21
C ARG A 483 -34.46 13.11 16.79
N ARG A 484 -34.50 14.37 16.33
CA ARG A 484 -33.30 15.09 15.89
C ARG A 484 -32.31 15.27 17.03
N ASP A 485 -32.77 15.70 18.19
CA ASP A 485 -31.96 15.94 19.38
C ASP A 485 -31.32 14.64 19.88
N ALA A 486 -32.09 13.54 19.87
CA ALA A 486 -31.61 12.22 20.25
C ALA A 486 -30.52 11.72 19.31
N LEU A 487 -30.72 11.80 17.99
CA LEU A 487 -29.72 11.40 17.00
C LEU A 487 -28.47 12.29 17.04
N GLU A 488 -28.63 13.60 17.26
CA GLU A 488 -27.49 14.53 17.37
C GLU A 488 -26.68 14.28 18.66
N LYS A 489 -27.36 14.04 19.78
CA LYS A 489 -26.68 13.70 21.05
C LYS A 489 -26.00 12.34 20.96
N MET A 490 -26.62 11.35 20.31
CA MET A 490 -26.03 10.04 20.07
C MET A 490 -24.81 10.15 19.15
N LYS A 491 -24.89 10.97 18.09
CA LYS A 491 -23.76 11.29 17.19
C LYS A 491 -22.56 11.77 17.99
N LYS A 492 -22.74 12.80 18.82
CA LYS A 492 -21.68 13.36 19.67
C LYS A 492 -21.09 12.34 20.63
N ALA A 493 -21.92 11.45 21.16
CA ALA A 493 -21.48 10.39 22.07
C ALA A 493 -20.70 9.27 21.36
N CYS A 494 -21.10 8.91 20.13
CA CYS A 494 -20.38 7.93 19.30
C CYS A 494 -19.04 8.46 18.81
N LEU A 495 -18.94 9.76 18.54
CA LEU A 495 -17.72 10.45 18.10
C LEU A 495 -16.86 10.90 19.31
N LYS A 496 -17.01 10.26 20.44
CA LYS A 496 -16.22 10.58 21.64
C LYS A 496 -14.74 10.42 21.31
N GLN A 497 -14.02 11.53 21.38
CA GLN A 497 -12.57 11.55 21.19
C GLN A 497 -11.90 10.80 22.35
N GLU A 498 -10.93 9.95 22.03
CA GLU A 498 -10.05 9.41 23.04
C GLU A 498 -9.22 10.55 23.65
N MET A 499 -8.96 10.43 24.96
CA MET A 499 -8.14 11.40 25.64
C MET A 499 -6.70 11.25 25.19
N LEU A 500 -6.12 12.32 24.61
CA LEU A 500 -4.71 12.34 24.24
C LEU A 500 -3.84 12.05 25.47
N VAL A 501 -3.05 10.99 25.39
CA VAL A 501 -1.97 10.72 26.35
C VAL A 501 -0.66 11.05 25.64
N GLU A 502 0.01 12.08 26.10
CA GLU A 502 1.30 12.54 25.58
C GLU A 502 2.34 12.45 26.68
N ASN A 503 3.40 11.68 26.42
CA ASN A 503 4.52 11.55 27.33
C ASN A 503 5.70 12.41 26.87
N GLU A 504 6.58 12.78 27.81
CA GLU A 504 7.91 13.24 27.43
C GLU A 504 8.75 12.08 26.89
N TYR A 505 9.65 12.39 25.96
CA TYR A 505 10.53 11.39 25.41
C TYR A 505 11.72 11.13 26.32
N HIS A 506 11.80 9.95 26.93
CA HIS A 506 12.80 9.60 27.94
C HIS A 506 13.70 8.42 27.59
N TYR A 507 13.59 7.84 26.37
CA TYR A 507 14.42 6.70 25.98
C TYR A 507 15.91 7.09 25.94
N VAL A 508 16.77 6.27 26.56
CA VAL A 508 18.22 6.41 26.53
C VAL A 508 18.83 5.10 26.01
N PRO A 509 19.42 5.10 24.81
CA PRO A 509 20.01 3.90 24.24
C PRO A 509 21.29 3.50 24.97
N GLN A 510 21.61 2.19 24.92
CA GLN A 510 22.91 1.71 25.39
C GLN A 510 23.99 2.04 24.36
N LYS A 511 25.19 2.40 24.86
CA LYS A 511 26.34 2.64 23.99
C LYS A 511 26.77 1.38 23.28
N SER A 512 27.00 1.46 21.97
CA SER A 512 27.52 0.38 21.16
C SER A 512 28.96 0.02 21.56
N LYS A 513 29.30 -1.26 21.34
CA LYS A 513 30.67 -1.80 21.48
C LYS A 513 31.34 -2.03 20.13
N THR A 514 30.66 -1.78 19.02
CA THR A 514 31.20 -1.97 17.67
C THR A 514 32.34 -0.99 17.39
N SER A 515 33.47 -1.48 16.87
CA SER A 515 34.71 -0.69 16.70
C SER A 515 35.49 -1.03 15.43
N PHE A 516 34.82 -1.44 14.33
CA PHE A 516 35.49 -1.83 13.07
C PHE A 516 34.74 -1.33 11.83
N ASP A 517 35.45 -1.12 10.73
CA ASP A 517 34.85 -0.84 9.43
C ASP A 517 34.28 -2.11 8.78
N LEU A 518 33.28 -1.94 7.92
CA LEU A 518 32.53 -3.03 7.32
C LEU A 518 32.90 -3.18 5.84
N PHE A 519 33.42 -4.33 5.46
CA PHE A 519 33.72 -4.66 4.06
C PHE A 519 32.82 -5.81 3.64
N GLU A 520 31.98 -5.54 2.62
CA GLU A 520 31.04 -6.51 2.10
C GLU A 520 31.43 -6.94 0.68
N ILE A 521 31.40 -8.24 0.44
CA ILE A 521 31.63 -8.81 -0.88
C ILE A 521 30.35 -9.50 -1.33
N ASN A 522 29.74 -8.99 -2.40
CA ASN A 522 28.61 -9.60 -3.07
C ASN A 522 29.10 -10.31 -4.32
N ALA A 523 29.78 -11.46 -4.15
CA ALA A 523 30.47 -12.14 -5.24
C ALA A 523 29.55 -12.66 -6.35
N MET A 524 29.90 -12.41 -7.61
CA MET A 524 29.22 -12.94 -8.80
C MET A 524 29.84 -14.21 -9.38
N ASN A 525 31.12 -14.43 -9.25
CA ASN A 525 31.81 -15.58 -9.84
C ASN A 525 33.17 -15.85 -9.19
N GLN A 526 33.84 -16.94 -9.60
CA GLN A 526 35.17 -17.37 -9.11
C GLN A 526 36.25 -16.28 -9.10
N LYS A 527 36.15 -15.26 -9.96
CA LYS A 527 37.08 -14.12 -9.96
C LYS A 527 37.01 -13.25 -8.71
N VAL A 528 35.88 -13.29 -7.98
CA VAL A 528 35.68 -12.55 -6.74
C VAL A 528 36.10 -13.40 -5.53
N ASP A 529 36.11 -14.73 -5.62
CA ASP A 529 36.74 -15.58 -4.60
C ASP A 529 38.23 -15.23 -4.43
N ASP A 530 38.93 -14.90 -5.51
CA ASP A 530 40.30 -14.36 -5.44
C ASP A 530 40.35 -12.98 -4.78
N SER A 531 39.32 -12.13 -4.98
CA SER A 531 39.21 -10.82 -4.31
C SER A 531 38.85 -10.96 -2.84
N SER A 532 38.01 -11.93 -2.47
CA SER A 532 37.63 -12.18 -1.08
C SER A 532 38.81 -12.71 -0.25
N SER A 533 39.62 -13.60 -0.80
CA SER A 533 40.84 -14.06 -0.17
C SER A 533 41.84 -12.91 -0.01
N TYR A 534 42.00 -12.06 -1.03
CA TYR A 534 42.90 -10.92 -1.00
C TYR A 534 42.43 -9.84 0.00
N VAL A 535 41.13 -9.51 0.02
CA VAL A 535 40.56 -8.56 1.00
C VAL A 535 40.69 -9.14 2.42
N SER A 536 40.45 -10.43 2.58
CA SER A 536 40.65 -11.13 3.85
C SER A 536 42.10 -11.15 4.32
N GLU A 537 43.07 -11.34 3.42
CA GLU A 537 44.49 -11.22 3.70
C GLU A 537 44.92 -9.80 4.10
N MET A 538 44.38 -8.78 3.39
CA MET A 538 44.67 -7.37 3.69
C MET A 538 44.10 -6.89 5.01
N LEU A 539 42.97 -7.44 5.46
CA LEU A 539 42.23 -7.02 6.67
C LEU A 539 42.40 -7.97 7.86
N ASN A 540 43.37 -8.88 7.83
CA ASN A 540 43.60 -9.91 8.88
C ASN A 540 42.32 -10.71 9.22
N ASN A 541 41.47 -11.04 8.25
CA ASN A 541 40.27 -11.88 8.31
C ASN A 541 39.14 -11.41 9.26
N GLU A 542 39.23 -10.25 9.88
CA GLU A 542 38.32 -9.90 10.98
C GLU A 542 37.05 -9.14 10.60
N ASN A 543 37.05 -8.43 9.46
CA ASN A 543 36.01 -7.44 9.13
C ASN A 543 35.35 -7.65 7.76
N VAL A 544 35.58 -8.78 7.12
CA VAL A 544 35.03 -9.10 5.80
C VAL A 544 33.79 -9.95 5.88
N ILE A 545 32.72 -9.52 5.20
CA ILE A 545 31.46 -10.22 5.12
C ILE A 545 31.24 -10.69 3.70
N ASN A 546 31.19 -12.00 3.51
CA ASN A 546 30.78 -12.59 2.25
C ASN A 546 29.26 -12.77 2.22
N LYS A 547 28.54 -11.86 1.55
CA LYS A 547 27.08 -11.91 1.39
C LYS A 547 26.59 -12.93 0.35
N SER A 548 27.46 -13.59 -0.41
CA SER A 548 27.05 -14.68 -1.30
C SER A 548 26.34 -15.81 -0.57
N ASN A 549 26.62 -15.95 0.74
CA ASN A 549 26.02 -16.94 1.63
C ASN A 549 24.81 -16.43 2.44
N ILE A 550 24.46 -15.14 2.35
CA ILE A 550 23.34 -14.54 3.07
C ILE A 550 22.13 -14.47 2.14
N THR A 551 21.05 -15.13 2.54
CA THR A 551 19.80 -15.17 1.81
C THR A 551 18.79 -14.18 2.37
N GLY A 552 17.97 -13.63 1.49
CA GLY A 552 16.81 -12.85 1.85
C GLY A 552 17.01 -11.33 1.86
N VAL A 553 15.89 -10.63 1.88
CA VAL A 553 15.74 -9.17 1.91
C VAL A 553 15.82 -8.64 3.34
N ASP A 554 16.23 -9.45 4.24
CA ASP A 554 16.04 -9.29 5.66
C ASP A 554 17.09 -8.35 6.24
N GLY A 555 16.80 -7.05 6.26
CA GLY A 555 17.60 -6.08 6.98
C GLY A 555 17.82 -6.45 8.45
N PHE A 556 16.88 -7.20 9.05
CA PHE A 556 17.01 -7.70 10.43
C PHE A 556 17.81 -9.00 10.54
N VAL A 557 17.82 -9.86 9.52
CA VAL A 557 18.54 -11.14 9.54
C VAL A 557 20.02 -10.99 9.21
N ASN A 558 20.40 -10.00 8.40
CA ASN A 558 21.80 -9.64 8.16
C ASN A 558 22.53 -9.15 9.44
N ALA A 559 21.85 -9.14 10.56
CA ALA A 559 22.34 -8.65 11.85
C ALA A 559 23.33 -9.57 12.58
N HIS A 560 23.61 -10.77 12.08
CA HIS A 560 24.58 -11.69 12.71
C HIS A 560 25.85 -11.80 11.87
N LEU A 561 26.58 -10.70 11.76
CA LEU A 561 27.86 -10.69 11.11
C LEU A 561 28.96 -10.83 12.16
N GLY A 562 29.17 -12.04 12.59
CA GLY A 562 30.32 -12.55 13.34
C GLY A 562 30.78 -11.84 14.63
N LYS A 563 30.80 -10.53 14.73
CA LYS A 563 31.33 -9.76 15.86
C LYS A 563 30.46 -8.57 16.33
N GLY A 564 29.27 -8.39 15.78
CA GLY A 564 28.36 -7.32 16.19
C GLY A 564 27.00 -7.47 15.53
N LYS A 565 25.97 -6.92 16.16
CA LYS A 565 24.62 -6.94 15.59
C LYS A 565 24.40 -5.67 14.77
N ILE A 566 24.80 -5.72 13.50
CA ILE A 566 24.69 -4.60 12.58
C ILE A 566 23.44 -4.78 11.71
N VAL A 567 22.67 -3.71 11.53
CA VAL A 567 21.47 -3.72 10.67
C VAL A 567 21.74 -2.93 9.41
N ASP A 568 21.39 -3.53 8.28
CA ASP A 568 21.47 -2.93 6.94
C ASP A 568 20.09 -2.88 6.27
N SER A 569 19.92 -2.01 5.29
CA SER A 569 18.76 -1.98 4.38
C SER A 569 17.40 -1.68 5.02
N LEU A 570 17.37 -1.01 6.17
CA LEU A 570 16.14 -0.56 6.83
C LEU A 570 15.82 0.92 6.60
N ASN A 571 16.52 1.58 5.68
CA ASN A 571 16.32 3.00 5.36
C ASN A 571 16.42 3.94 6.57
N ILE A 572 17.42 3.73 7.44
CA ILE A 572 17.65 4.59 8.61
C ILE A 572 18.07 5.99 8.12
N SER A 573 17.23 6.97 8.35
CA SER A 573 17.34 8.33 7.80
C SER A 573 17.14 9.45 8.84
N ASN A 574 17.05 9.08 10.14
CA ASN A 574 16.95 10.03 11.26
C ASN A 574 17.52 9.41 12.54
N SER A 575 17.78 10.25 13.53
CA SER A 575 18.40 9.86 14.80
C SER A 575 17.52 8.96 15.67
N TYR A 576 16.20 9.08 15.55
CA TYR A 576 15.26 8.18 16.23
C TYR A 576 15.28 6.78 15.60
N GLY A 577 15.57 6.67 14.29
CA GLY A 577 15.78 5.39 13.62
C GLY A 577 17.00 4.64 14.18
N VAL A 578 18.09 5.35 14.47
CA VAL A 578 19.25 4.78 15.16
C VAL A 578 18.86 4.30 16.56
N ALA A 579 18.10 5.11 17.31
CA ALA A 579 17.63 4.76 18.65
C ALA A 579 16.72 3.51 18.63
N ALA A 580 15.82 3.41 17.64
CA ALA A 580 14.95 2.25 17.44
C ALA A 580 15.75 0.96 17.25
N ILE A 581 16.81 1.00 16.45
CA ILE A 581 17.72 -0.14 16.22
C ILE A 581 18.40 -0.57 17.52
N LEU A 582 18.85 0.38 18.34
CA LEU A 582 19.47 0.09 19.64
C LEU A 582 18.44 -0.48 20.64
N GLU A 583 17.19 -0.01 20.64
CA GLU A 583 16.10 -0.54 21.47
C GLU A 583 15.76 -1.98 21.10
N MET A 584 15.80 -2.33 19.82
CA MET A 584 15.63 -3.72 19.37
C MET A 584 16.74 -4.65 19.84
N GLY A 585 17.87 -4.11 20.33
CA GLY A 585 19.03 -4.85 20.87
C GLY A 585 20.14 -5.09 19.84
N TYR A 586 20.16 -4.30 18.76
CA TYR A 586 21.30 -4.24 17.84
C TYR A 586 22.35 -3.24 18.32
N GLU A 587 23.54 -3.31 17.76
CA GLU A 587 24.68 -2.49 18.21
C GLU A 587 24.94 -1.29 17.30
N SER A 588 24.58 -1.41 16.03
CA SER A 588 24.78 -0.36 15.01
C SER A 588 23.88 -0.58 13.79
N CYS A 589 23.82 0.41 12.91
CA CYS A 589 23.10 0.31 11.65
C CYS A 589 23.84 1.04 10.52
N VAL A 590 23.51 0.68 9.29
CA VAL A 590 23.93 1.42 8.10
C VAL A 590 22.90 2.49 7.80
N LEU A 591 23.35 3.74 7.60
CA LEU A 591 22.48 4.83 7.16
C LEU A 591 21.96 4.60 5.75
N SER A 592 20.76 5.09 5.47
CA SER A 592 20.14 4.97 4.15
C SER A 592 21.02 5.60 3.05
N ASP A 593 21.09 4.92 1.90
CA ASP A 593 21.75 5.46 0.69
C ASP A 593 21.00 6.67 0.08
N GLU A 594 19.83 7.00 0.59
CA GLU A 594 19.05 8.19 0.22
C GLU A 594 19.39 9.41 1.09
N CYS A 595 20.26 9.25 2.11
CA CYS A 595 20.77 10.36 2.92
C CYS A 595 21.99 10.96 2.24
N ASP A 596 21.89 12.25 1.87
CA ASP A 596 23.03 13.05 1.44
C ASP A 596 23.87 13.52 2.64
N LYS A 597 24.92 14.32 2.38
CA LYS A 597 25.82 14.80 3.42
C LYS A 597 25.09 15.64 4.49
N TYR A 598 24.14 16.47 4.09
CA TYR A 598 23.38 17.30 4.98
C TYR A 598 22.52 16.45 5.94
N GLN A 599 21.78 15.47 5.41
CA GLN A 599 21.01 14.58 6.26
C GLN A 599 21.89 13.78 7.22
N VAL A 600 23.06 13.31 6.77
CA VAL A 600 24.01 12.59 7.64
C VAL A 600 24.48 13.49 8.79
N GLU A 601 24.86 14.73 8.51
CA GLU A 601 25.28 15.71 9.50
C GLU A 601 24.18 15.97 10.54
N GLU A 602 22.94 16.19 10.08
CA GLU A 602 21.79 16.43 10.96
C GLU A 602 21.46 15.22 11.86
N ILE A 603 21.53 14.01 11.33
CA ILE A 603 21.37 12.77 12.12
C ILE A 603 22.40 12.71 13.24
N MET A 604 23.67 12.95 12.91
CA MET A 604 24.77 12.85 13.89
C MET A 604 24.66 13.92 14.98
N LYS A 605 24.36 15.16 14.59
CA LYS A 605 24.14 16.28 15.54
C LYS A 605 22.94 16.01 16.45
N ALA A 606 21.81 15.61 15.87
CA ALA A 606 20.59 15.37 16.64
C ALA A 606 20.74 14.21 17.62
N PHE A 607 21.40 13.14 17.19
CA PHE A 607 21.68 11.99 18.07
C PHE A 607 22.61 12.37 19.22
N LEU A 608 23.72 13.05 18.93
CA LEU A 608 24.67 13.52 19.96
C LEU A 608 23.99 14.46 20.96
N ASN A 609 23.21 15.43 20.48
CA ASN A 609 22.49 16.38 21.34
C ASN A 609 21.48 15.67 22.25
N ARG A 610 20.81 14.65 21.77
CA ARG A 610 19.75 13.94 22.51
C ARG A 610 20.32 12.92 23.50
N TYR A 611 21.38 12.18 23.12
CA TYR A 611 21.85 11.03 23.88
C TYR A 611 23.25 11.21 24.46
N HIS A 612 23.95 12.31 24.15
CA HIS A 612 25.28 12.66 24.68
C HIS A 612 26.40 11.67 24.35
N PHE A 613 26.29 10.95 23.23
CA PHE A 613 27.35 10.14 22.63
C PHE A 613 27.12 10.04 21.12
N ASP A 614 28.19 9.69 20.36
CA ASP A 614 28.10 9.60 18.90
C ASP A 614 27.21 8.43 18.47
N ALA A 615 26.41 8.64 17.41
CA ALA A 615 25.57 7.60 16.84
C ALA A 615 26.42 6.41 16.32
N PRO A 616 26.11 5.16 16.72
CA PRO A 616 26.83 4.00 16.24
C PRO A 616 26.34 3.58 14.84
N VAL A 617 26.76 4.31 13.83
CA VAL A 617 26.30 4.14 12.45
C VAL A 617 27.47 3.91 11.50
N TYR A 618 27.15 3.27 10.38
CA TYR A 618 28.00 3.13 9.21
C TYR A 618 27.53 4.05 8.10
N LYS A 619 28.47 4.74 7.45
CA LYS A 619 28.25 5.43 6.17
C LYS A 619 28.94 4.62 5.07
N THR A 620 28.20 4.30 4.02
CA THR A 620 28.77 3.67 2.83
C THR A 620 29.57 4.68 2.03
N LEU A 621 30.86 4.39 1.80
CA LEU A 621 31.76 5.24 1.00
C LEU A 621 31.97 4.73 -0.41
N TYR A 622 31.87 3.41 -0.64
CA TYR A 622 32.15 2.82 -1.94
C TYR A 622 31.16 1.69 -2.23
N GLN A 623 30.46 1.78 -3.35
CA GLN A 623 29.58 0.72 -3.84
C GLN A 623 29.12 0.95 -5.27
N LYS A 624 28.75 -0.11 -5.99
CA LYS A 624 27.72 -0.02 -7.03
C LYS A 624 26.36 -0.08 -6.35
N ARG A 625 25.57 1.00 -6.50
CA ARG A 625 24.30 1.12 -5.75
C ARG A 625 23.34 -0.01 -6.09
N ARG A 626 22.82 -0.70 -5.09
CA ARG A 626 21.74 -1.65 -5.26
C ARG A 626 20.43 -0.88 -5.51
N LEU A 627 19.88 -1.02 -6.71
CA LEU A 627 18.70 -0.27 -7.17
C LEU A 627 17.37 -0.97 -6.80
N MET A 628 17.35 -2.32 -6.87
CA MET A 628 16.17 -3.13 -6.53
C MET A 628 16.59 -4.48 -5.93
N THR A 629 15.70 -5.04 -5.10
CA THR A 629 15.75 -6.43 -4.69
C THR A 629 14.40 -7.09 -4.98
N MET A 630 14.41 -8.21 -5.73
CA MET A 630 13.20 -8.86 -6.24
C MET A 630 13.21 -10.35 -5.96
N LYS A 631 12.05 -10.93 -5.68
CA LYS A 631 11.85 -12.40 -5.69
C LYS A 631 11.69 -12.94 -7.12
N HIS A 632 11.51 -12.07 -8.11
CA HIS A 632 11.44 -12.38 -9.53
C HIS A 632 12.83 -12.32 -10.20
N CYS A 633 13.07 -13.22 -11.17
CA CYS A 633 14.28 -13.23 -11.98
C CYS A 633 13.95 -13.02 -13.46
N PRO A 634 14.24 -11.84 -14.05
CA PRO A 634 13.98 -11.59 -15.46
C PRO A 634 14.81 -12.47 -16.41
N VAL A 635 16.05 -12.82 -16.01
CA VAL A 635 16.94 -13.72 -16.78
C VAL A 635 16.31 -15.10 -16.92
N ASN A 636 15.90 -15.68 -15.80
CA ASN A 636 15.25 -17.00 -15.79
C ASN A 636 13.93 -17.00 -16.56
N THR A 637 13.17 -15.92 -16.48
CA THR A 637 11.91 -15.77 -17.21
C THR A 637 12.13 -15.73 -18.71
N ALA A 638 13.15 -15.02 -19.18
CA ALA A 638 13.48 -14.94 -20.60
C ALA A 638 14.03 -16.27 -21.17
N LEU A 639 14.95 -16.92 -20.45
CA LEU A 639 15.72 -18.03 -20.97
C LEU A 639 15.19 -19.42 -20.56
N LYS A 640 14.45 -19.54 -19.44
CA LYS A 640 13.95 -20.81 -18.87
C LYS A 640 12.48 -20.77 -18.47
N ASP A 641 11.74 -19.79 -18.93
CA ASP A 641 10.29 -19.66 -18.72
C ASP A 641 9.86 -19.75 -17.24
N GLY A 642 10.72 -19.23 -16.34
CA GLY A 642 10.46 -19.19 -14.88
C GLY A 642 10.89 -20.45 -14.10
N LYS A 643 11.44 -21.48 -14.74
CA LYS A 643 11.89 -22.72 -14.08
C LYS A 643 13.21 -22.50 -13.34
N ARG A 644 13.18 -22.45 -12.00
CA ARG A 644 14.33 -22.07 -11.16
C ARG A 644 15.30 -23.22 -10.84
N VAL A 645 14.84 -24.47 -10.82
CA VAL A 645 15.65 -25.62 -10.38
C VAL A 645 16.90 -25.76 -11.24
N GLY A 646 18.08 -25.69 -10.61
CA GLY A 646 19.38 -25.83 -11.28
C GLY A 646 19.69 -24.74 -12.29
N CYS A 647 19.16 -23.53 -12.13
CA CYS A 647 19.29 -22.47 -13.13
C CYS A 647 20.75 -22.00 -13.29
N GLY A 648 21.40 -21.47 -12.26
CA GLY A 648 22.82 -21.04 -12.24
C GLY A 648 23.23 -19.96 -13.22
N LEU A 649 22.33 -19.44 -14.09
CA LEU A 649 22.63 -18.54 -15.20
C LEU A 649 23.37 -17.28 -14.76
N CYS A 650 22.86 -16.58 -13.75
CA CYS A 650 23.42 -15.33 -13.26
C CYS A 650 24.78 -15.47 -12.52
N HIS A 651 25.22 -16.71 -12.27
CA HIS A 651 26.55 -17.01 -11.72
C HIS A 651 27.56 -17.40 -12.80
N SER A 652 27.07 -17.72 -14.00
CA SER A 652 27.93 -18.15 -15.14
C SER A 652 28.17 -17.05 -16.15
N HIS A 653 27.22 -16.13 -16.29
CA HIS A 653 27.21 -15.06 -17.29
C HIS A 653 26.85 -13.72 -16.66
N ARG A 654 27.30 -12.62 -17.27
CA ARG A 654 26.94 -11.26 -16.92
C ARG A 654 25.66 -10.86 -17.65
N TYR A 655 24.64 -10.50 -16.88
CA TYR A 655 23.36 -10.02 -17.42
C TYR A 655 23.18 -8.54 -17.14
N GLU A 656 22.71 -7.79 -18.16
CA GLU A 656 22.44 -6.36 -18.05
C GLU A 656 21.05 -6.04 -18.65
N LEU A 657 20.37 -5.06 -18.06
CA LEU A 657 19.20 -4.42 -18.64
C LEU A 657 19.57 -3.04 -19.12
N GLU A 658 19.17 -2.71 -20.35
CA GLU A 658 19.33 -1.39 -20.95
C GLU A 658 17.97 -0.77 -21.22
N GLY A 659 17.72 0.40 -20.63
CA GLY A 659 16.52 1.19 -20.85
C GLY A 659 16.52 1.92 -22.19
N LEU A 660 15.37 2.44 -22.61
CA LEU A 660 15.29 3.27 -23.84
C LEU A 660 16.12 4.57 -23.77
N ASP A 661 16.44 5.03 -22.57
CA ASP A 661 17.32 6.17 -22.29
C ASP A 661 18.82 5.82 -22.32
N GLY A 662 19.17 4.57 -22.68
CA GLY A 662 20.52 4.06 -22.73
C GLY A 662 21.16 3.76 -21.37
N LYS A 663 20.44 3.96 -20.28
CA LYS A 663 20.94 3.61 -18.93
C LYS A 663 20.97 2.10 -18.77
N ARG A 664 22.09 1.62 -18.23
CA ARG A 664 22.32 0.20 -17.97
C ARG A 664 22.30 -0.11 -16.48
N VAL A 665 21.82 -1.28 -16.14
CA VAL A 665 21.89 -1.88 -14.81
C VAL A 665 22.26 -3.34 -14.96
N PHE A 666 23.03 -3.90 -14.03
CA PHE A 666 23.36 -5.31 -14.08
C PHE A 666 22.60 -6.12 -13.02
N LEU A 667 22.47 -7.41 -13.27
CA LEU A 667 21.63 -8.34 -12.54
C LEU A 667 22.49 -9.35 -11.80
N LEU A 668 22.22 -9.52 -10.50
CA LEU A 668 22.92 -10.48 -9.65
C LEU A 668 21.91 -11.20 -8.75
N GLY A 669 21.87 -12.52 -8.83
CA GLY A 669 21.04 -13.37 -7.97
C GLY A 669 21.82 -13.90 -6.78
N ASP A 670 21.12 -14.07 -5.64
CA ASP A 670 21.65 -14.85 -4.51
C ASP A 670 21.34 -16.36 -4.68
N LYS A 671 21.79 -17.18 -3.72
CA LYS A 671 21.59 -18.64 -3.75
C LYS A 671 20.11 -19.06 -3.77
N ASP A 672 19.19 -18.21 -3.28
CA ASP A 672 17.75 -18.46 -3.27
C ASP A 672 17.03 -17.77 -4.45
N CYS A 673 17.82 -17.29 -5.43
CA CYS A 673 17.32 -16.59 -6.63
C CYS A 673 16.57 -15.29 -6.32
N HIS A 674 16.87 -14.60 -5.21
CA HIS A 674 16.50 -13.20 -5.10
C HIS A 674 17.39 -12.38 -6.02
N MET A 675 16.78 -11.74 -7.00
CA MET A 675 17.50 -10.96 -7.99
C MET A 675 17.69 -9.53 -7.51
N ARG A 676 18.93 -9.05 -7.57
CA ARG A 676 19.29 -7.66 -7.29
C ARG A 676 19.69 -6.96 -8.58
N LEU A 677 19.22 -5.73 -8.75
CA LEU A 677 19.67 -4.81 -9.78
C LEU A 677 20.68 -3.85 -9.17
N TYR A 678 21.80 -3.69 -9.85
CA TYR A 678 22.86 -2.76 -9.46
C TYR A 678 23.08 -1.72 -10.56
N ASP A 679 23.41 -0.50 -10.15
CA ASP A 679 23.95 0.52 -11.07
C ASP A 679 25.29 0.03 -11.62
N VAL A 680 25.57 0.31 -12.89
CA VAL A 680 26.90 0.04 -13.46
C VAL A 680 27.93 1.06 -12.98
N ASN A 681 27.48 2.23 -12.53
CA ASN A 681 28.36 3.30 -12.04
C ASN A 681 28.69 3.10 -10.55
N ILE A 682 29.94 3.31 -10.20
CA ILE A 682 30.41 3.28 -8.83
C ILE A 682 30.02 4.60 -8.13
N MET A 683 29.44 4.49 -6.95
CA MET A 683 29.39 5.57 -5.97
C MET A 683 30.70 5.51 -5.18
N ASP A 684 31.56 6.51 -5.37
CA ASP A 684 32.81 6.67 -4.64
C ASP A 684 32.78 7.98 -3.86
N GLU A 685 32.69 7.89 -2.55
CA GLU A 685 32.71 9.00 -1.60
C GLU A 685 33.92 8.92 -0.66
N ILE A 686 34.97 8.15 -1.01
CA ILE A 686 36.14 7.95 -0.15
C ILE A 686 36.83 9.29 0.20
N GLU A 687 36.90 10.21 -0.77
CA GLU A 687 37.47 11.54 -0.54
C GLU A 687 36.69 12.37 0.51
N ASN A 688 35.42 12.08 0.70
CA ASN A 688 34.56 12.74 1.69
C ASN A 688 34.70 12.17 3.12
N ARG A 689 35.56 11.17 3.33
CA ARG A 689 35.75 10.49 4.62
C ARG A 689 36.00 11.47 5.77
N LYS A 690 36.98 12.38 5.61
CA LYS A 690 37.34 13.36 6.66
C LYS A 690 36.18 14.29 7.02
N GLU A 691 35.34 14.63 6.04
CA GLU A 691 34.14 15.42 6.26
C GLU A 691 33.13 14.62 7.13
N TYR A 692 32.86 13.36 6.80
CA TYR A 692 31.99 12.50 7.60
C TYR A 692 32.56 12.23 9.00
N GLU A 693 33.89 12.06 9.14
CA GLU A 693 34.55 11.97 10.46
C GLU A 693 34.32 13.23 11.31
N SER A 694 34.31 14.42 10.68
CA SER A 694 34.00 15.67 11.37
C SER A 694 32.56 15.78 11.87
N TYR A 695 31.62 15.06 11.28
CA TYR A 695 30.25 14.91 11.75
C TYR A 695 30.11 13.91 12.91
N GLY A 696 31.17 13.11 13.20
CA GLY A 696 31.19 12.10 14.26
C GLY A 696 31.03 10.67 13.74
N ILE A 697 31.00 10.44 12.41
CA ILE A 697 31.01 9.08 11.84
C ILE A 697 32.37 8.43 12.17
N LYS A 698 32.33 7.25 12.77
CA LYS A 698 33.54 6.48 13.17
C LYS A 698 33.77 5.25 12.33
N HIS A 699 32.75 4.78 11.63
CA HIS A 699 32.80 3.52 10.90
C HIS A 699 32.26 3.69 9.51
N PHE A 700 32.94 3.06 8.56
CA PHE A 700 32.62 3.15 7.14
C PHE A 700 32.35 1.76 6.56
N ARG A 701 31.56 1.74 5.48
CA ARG A 701 31.20 0.53 4.75
C ARG A 701 31.65 0.62 3.31
N PHE A 702 32.16 -0.50 2.81
CA PHE A 702 32.53 -0.72 1.42
C PHE A 702 31.76 -1.94 0.90
N VAL A 703 31.17 -1.83 -0.29
CA VAL A 703 30.45 -2.93 -0.91
C VAL A 703 31.01 -3.19 -2.30
N PHE A 704 31.68 -4.31 -2.46
CA PHE A 704 32.23 -4.78 -3.73
C PHE A 704 31.27 -5.79 -4.37
N THR A 705 31.04 -5.69 -5.68
CA THR A 705 30.10 -6.53 -6.43
C THR A 705 30.79 -7.32 -7.54
N ASP A 706 31.27 -6.67 -8.57
CA ASP A 706 31.95 -7.24 -9.75
C ASP A 706 33.30 -6.56 -10.04
N GLU A 707 33.79 -5.77 -9.06
CA GLU A 707 35.10 -5.13 -9.14
C GLU A 707 36.22 -6.17 -9.21
N ASN A 708 37.20 -5.91 -10.06
CA ASN A 708 38.40 -6.73 -10.12
C ASN A 708 39.40 -6.38 -9.00
N GLN A 709 40.45 -7.21 -8.85
CA GLN A 709 41.44 -7.06 -7.79
C GLN A 709 42.16 -5.71 -7.76
N GLU A 710 42.44 -5.12 -8.94
CA GLU A 710 43.10 -3.81 -9.02
C GLU A 710 42.15 -2.66 -8.61
N GLU A 711 40.86 -2.75 -8.95
CA GLU A 711 39.84 -1.80 -8.51
C GLU A 711 39.68 -1.82 -7.00
N VAL A 712 39.59 -3.01 -6.40
CA VAL A 712 39.54 -3.18 -4.93
C VAL A 712 40.79 -2.59 -4.26
N LYS A 713 42.01 -2.89 -4.77
CA LYS A 713 43.27 -2.34 -4.26
C LYS A 713 43.29 -0.81 -4.35
N THR A 714 42.75 -0.26 -5.43
CA THR A 714 42.72 1.20 -5.67
C THR A 714 41.83 1.88 -4.64
N ALA A 715 40.63 1.32 -4.37
CA ALA A 715 39.69 1.82 -3.35
C ALA A 715 40.35 1.79 -1.95
N PHE A 716 41.03 0.71 -1.58
CA PHE A 716 41.75 0.61 -0.31
C PHE A 716 42.91 1.59 -0.18
N LYS A 717 43.71 1.78 -1.26
CA LYS A 717 44.77 2.78 -1.25
C LYS A 717 44.22 4.20 -1.10
N ALA A 718 43.09 4.52 -1.70
CA ALA A 718 42.42 5.82 -1.55
C ALA A 718 41.93 6.01 -0.10
N TYR A 719 41.35 4.98 0.50
CA TYR A 719 40.84 5.01 1.88
C TYR A 719 41.95 5.20 2.92
N ASN A 720 43.14 4.61 2.71
CA ASN A 720 44.27 4.68 3.66
C ASN A 720 45.11 5.95 3.50
N ARG A 721 44.78 6.85 2.56
CA ARG A 721 45.38 8.18 2.43
C ARG A 721 44.64 9.21 3.28
#